data_0dcfddcc88427241637ed33e322d9fb2
#
_entry.id   0dcfddcc88427241637ed33e322d9fb2
#
_cell.length_a   1.000
_cell.length_b   1.000
_cell.length_c   1.000
_cell.angle_alpha   90.00
_cell.angle_beta   90.00
_cell.angle_gamma   90.00
#
_symmetry.space_group_name_H-M   'P 1'
#
loop_
_entity.id
_entity.type
_entity.pdbx_description
1 polymer ?
#
loop_
_entity_poly.entity_id
_entity_poly.type
_entity_poly.pdbx_seq_one_letter_code
_entity_poly.pdbx_strand_id
1 'polypeptide(L)'
;MKKKISSYHKYAAVLTAVLVTTTFGGFWGHHAYGASPITDPMGNTYSDTDNTNVTGTRNSIYTGKNIAIVGNDNTIKQSNGQTVIGDNNKISNREYDEHIYAPIHRSSSVTDLTIGKGNIIKHVPLTASTNGSLTVIGNNNKTGNISSTPLSEPNGVGIVLGDNQNIGDLKDTIIIGSLSPEEQAELDSSGNHVNAASSNSTIIGYHSSSNSQGNSVVIGNRSRSEAKHQVITGHGSVIKGNGTSIDGSGGSFSTSYGSLNLLDHSGNANDTGSGVLGLGVEANNMANSVMGSMNTTKDVTGAMIVGGGNLVSNSRYYSEIISDNQDGASADYFAESLDAMAESWINNNHYVSQDEARREMQHFLTHFSGGTSILGNGNTVDYAVRSQILGTNNTLTGEEHNLSGFNNIHGYGNEGTNIKHSTIMGTSNSLKNSEDNVVIGDFHNFDGSKHNVVLGSMASKEEVVTKTGSAWDGTENDPRHFTDITYTVKERVPIRRNTANIENAVMLGYNTDVIRNGGVALGSESVASIDKGIAGYDPATGSASISNSPTWKSTAAAVSVGDSIGETVLTRQITNVAAGTEDTDAVNVAQLKRSTLNIDERLAAIDNRIKRIGAGAAALAALHPQDFDPNDHWTVAAGYGKYRGANAMALGAFYRPNNKTLFSIGTSLGGGENLFNLGVSLKFGKSEPYADYSKVELIKVINDQNTKAKEQDEKINAMQEQINKMMAQLKL
;
A
#
# COMPACT_ATOMS: atom_id res chain seq x y z
N MET A 1 28.80 -17.63 37.37
CA MET A 1 29.82 -16.60 37.08
C MET A 1 31.21 -16.87 37.64
N LYS A 2 31.42 -17.50 38.78
CA LYS A 2 32.73 -17.76 39.34
C LYS A 2 33.60 -18.86 38.68
N LYS A 3 33.04 -19.73 37.84
CA LYS A 3 33.78 -20.80 37.13
C LYS A 3 34.35 -20.38 35.77
N LYS A 4 33.84 -19.31 35.14
CA LYS A 4 34.36 -18.82 33.85
C LYS A 4 35.54 -17.86 33.94
N ILE A 5 35.75 -17.24 35.09
CA ILE A 5 36.89 -16.32 35.32
C ILE A 5 38.20 -17.09 35.50
N SER A 6 38.14 -18.36 35.92
CA SER A 6 39.32 -19.21 36.11
C SER A 6 40.04 -19.59 34.81
N SER A 7 39.37 -19.62 33.68
CA SER A 7 40.02 -19.98 32.42
C SER A 7 40.80 -18.82 31.79
N TYR A 8 40.31 -17.60 31.94
CA TYR A 8 41.04 -16.40 31.44
C TYR A 8 42.35 -16.13 32.19
N HIS A 9 42.40 -16.44 33.47
CA HIS A 9 43.66 -16.31 34.25
C HIS A 9 44.72 -17.33 33.84
N LYS A 10 44.34 -18.48 33.30
CA LYS A 10 45.30 -19.48 32.80
C LYS A 10 45.98 -19.00 31.51
N TYR A 11 45.27 -18.33 30.64
CA TYR A 11 45.82 -17.82 29.38
C TYR A 11 46.72 -16.58 29.59
N ALA A 12 46.34 -15.70 30.52
CA ALA A 12 47.19 -14.55 30.89
C ALA A 12 48.50 -15.01 31.54
N ALA A 13 48.48 -16.08 32.36
CA ALA A 13 49.69 -16.63 32.98
C ALA A 13 50.61 -17.29 31.96
N VAL A 14 50.06 -17.88 30.87
CA VAL A 14 50.87 -18.45 29.79
C VAL A 14 51.51 -17.35 28.96
N LEU A 15 50.81 -16.26 28.64
CA LEU A 15 51.40 -15.11 27.92
C LEU A 15 52.54 -14.45 28.72
N THR A 16 52.41 -14.38 30.04
CA THR A 16 53.49 -13.83 30.94
C THR A 16 54.67 -14.78 31.06
N ALA A 17 54.41 -16.10 31.01
CA ALA A 17 55.47 -17.11 31.04
C ALA A 17 56.31 -17.12 29.75
N VAL A 18 55.68 -16.88 28.59
CA VAL A 18 56.39 -16.82 27.28
C VAL A 18 57.30 -15.59 27.19
N LEU A 19 56.92 -14.46 27.82
CA LEU A 19 57.76 -13.25 27.80
C LEU A 19 58.97 -13.36 28.76
N VAL A 20 58.88 -14.21 29.78
CA VAL A 20 59.95 -14.37 30.78
C VAL A 20 61.01 -15.44 30.41
N THR A 21 60.58 -16.45 29.63
CA THR A 21 61.48 -17.55 29.21
C THR A 21 62.43 -17.21 28.06
N THR A 22 62.17 -16.13 27.32
CA THR A 22 63.08 -15.70 26.24
C THR A 22 64.31 -14.92 26.74
N THR A 23 64.42 -14.59 28.04
CA THR A 23 65.50 -13.81 28.60
C THR A 23 66.46 -14.59 29.51
N PHE A 24 66.12 -15.82 29.93
CA PHE A 24 67.02 -16.59 30.81
C PHE A 24 67.02 -18.07 30.49
N GLY A 25 68.02 -18.52 29.75
CA GLY A 25 68.33 -19.93 29.53
C GLY A 25 69.19 -20.10 28.33
N GLY A 26 70.45 -20.48 28.54
CA GLY A 26 71.28 -20.83 27.39
C GLY A 26 70.77 -22.03 26.67
N PHE A 27 70.13 -21.76 25.56
CA PHE A 27 69.66 -22.81 24.67
C PHE A 27 70.80 -23.29 23.78
N TRP A 28 71.06 -24.59 23.80
CA TRP A 28 71.94 -25.22 22.82
C TRP A 28 71.19 -25.20 21.48
N GLY A 29 71.60 -24.31 20.61
CA GLY A 29 71.11 -24.32 19.24
C GLY A 29 71.69 -25.53 18.50
N HIS A 30 70.79 -26.39 17.97
CA HIS A 30 71.22 -27.49 17.13
C HIS A 30 71.26 -27.06 15.68
N HIS A 31 72.41 -27.22 15.06
CA HIS A 31 72.60 -27.10 13.62
C HIS A 31 72.80 -28.49 13.04
N ALA A 32 71.88 -28.95 12.19
CA ALA A 32 72.01 -30.24 11.51
C ALA A 32 72.01 -30.02 9.98
N TYR A 33 73.18 -30.13 9.38
CA TYR A 33 73.32 -30.08 7.94
C TYR A 33 73.64 -31.52 7.39
N GLY A 34 72.75 -32.07 6.57
CA GLY A 34 73.00 -33.32 5.87
C GLY A 34 71.78 -34.23 5.76
N ALA A 35 71.86 -35.21 4.86
CA ALA A 35 70.77 -36.08 4.45
C ALA A 35 70.34 -37.13 5.50
N SER A 36 71.00 -37.25 6.63
CA SER A 36 70.66 -38.20 7.72
C SER A 36 70.11 -37.46 8.96
N PRO A 37 68.91 -37.83 9.47
CA PRO A 37 68.36 -37.21 10.67
C PRO A 37 69.23 -37.45 11.90
N ILE A 38 69.46 -36.42 12.73
CA ILE A 38 70.15 -36.51 14.01
C ILE A 38 69.07 -36.61 15.11
N THR A 39 69.20 -37.61 15.98
CA THR A 39 68.33 -37.80 17.14
C THR A 39 69.07 -37.48 18.40
N ASP A 40 68.54 -36.58 19.22
CA ASP A 40 69.12 -36.22 20.53
C ASP A 40 68.76 -37.24 21.62
N PRO A 41 69.36 -37.17 22.84
CA PRO A 41 69.03 -38.09 23.91
C PRO A 41 67.59 -38.03 24.44
N MET A 42 66.86 -36.95 24.12
CA MET A 42 65.45 -36.80 24.46
C MET A 42 64.53 -37.38 23.38
N GLY A 43 65.10 -37.94 22.33
CA GLY A 43 64.35 -38.52 21.19
C GLY A 43 63.89 -37.47 20.17
N ASN A 44 64.38 -36.26 20.22
CA ASN A 44 64.09 -35.27 19.21
C ASN A 44 64.91 -35.56 17.93
N THR A 45 64.27 -35.46 16.77
CA THR A 45 64.90 -35.76 15.49
C THR A 45 65.05 -34.49 14.67
N TYR A 46 66.24 -34.22 14.12
CA TYR A 46 66.59 -33.06 13.33
C TYR A 46 67.16 -33.49 11.97
N SER A 47 66.64 -32.95 10.92
CA SER A 47 67.18 -33.17 9.58
C SER A 47 67.11 -31.84 8.79
N ASP A 48 68.26 -31.42 8.27
CA ASP A 48 68.42 -30.16 7.49
C ASP A 48 67.84 -28.93 8.20
N THR A 49 68.23 -28.74 9.45
CA THR A 49 67.72 -27.66 10.31
C THR A 49 68.82 -26.64 10.66
N ASP A 50 68.39 -25.38 10.78
CA ASP A 50 69.27 -24.28 11.22
C ASP A 50 68.58 -23.42 12.29
N ASN A 51 69.31 -23.00 13.32
CA ASN A 51 68.82 -22.15 14.39
C ASN A 51 67.54 -22.72 15.09
N THR A 52 67.62 -23.95 15.56
CA THR A 52 66.50 -24.68 16.14
C THR A 52 66.68 -24.84 17.65
N ASN A 53 65.71 -24.40 18.46
CA ASN A 53 65.67 -24.53 19.89
C ASN A 53 64.50 -25.44 20.31
N VAL A 54 64.79 -26.56 20.95
CA VAL A 54 63.76 -27.53 21.36
C VAL A 54 63.87 -27.82 22.87
N THR A 55 62.74 -27.67 23.55
CA THR A 55 62.58 -28.06 24.95
C THR A 55 61.43 -29.08 25.01
N GLY A 56 61.76 -30.36 25.30
CA GLY A 56 60.82 -31.46 25.33
C GLY A 56 61.34 -32.70 24.64
N THR A 57 60.49 -33.70 24.46
CA THR A 57 60.85 -35.02 23.98
C THR A 57 60.09 -35.42 22.69
N ARG A 58 60.73 -36.28 21.88
CA ARG A 58 60.16 -36.91 20.68
C ARG A 58 59.66 -35.90 19.61
N ASN A 59 60.23 -34.72 19.58
CA ASN A 59 59.91 -33.76 18.50
C ASN A 59 60.68 -34.12 17.24
N SER A 60 60.07 -33.93 16.09
CA SER A 60 60.68 -34.20 14.76
C SER A 60 60.66 -32.97 13.88
N ILE A 61 61.85 -32.54 13.45
CA ILE A 61 62.03 -31.36 12.62
C ILE A 61 62.78 -31.71 11.34
N TYR A 62 62.08 -31.53 10.21
CA TYR A 62 62.64 -31.86 8.89
C TYR A 62 62.65 -30.60 8.01
N THR A 63 63.79 -30.18 7.58
CA THR A 63 63.99 -29.05 6.74
C THR A 63 63.34 -27.75 7.26
N GLY A 64 64.02 -27.07 8.24
CA GLY A 64 63.45 -25.85 8.83
C GLY A 64 64.49 -24.95 9.48
N LYS A 65 64.26 -23.62 9.46
CA LYS A 65 65.11 -22.62 10.08
C LYS A 65 64.37 -21.73 11.07
N ASN A 66 65.05 -21.26 12.09
CA ASN A 66 64.52 -20.38 13.11
C ASN A 66 63.31 -20.98 13.84
N ILE A 67 63.45 -22.16 14.38
CA ILE A 67 62.37 -22.93 15.01
C ILE A 67 62.56 -22.99 16.50
N ALA A 68 61.51 -22.69 17.27
CA ALA A 68 61.46 -22.86 18.70
C ALA A 68 60.31 -23.79 19.11
N ILE A 69 60.59 -24.85 19.86
CA ILE A 69 59.61 -25.80 20.36
C ILE A 69 59.70 -25.92 21.86
N VAL A 70 58.54 -25.82 22.54
CA VAL A 70 58.37 -26.19 23.94
C VAL A 70 57.23 -27.17 24.05
N GLY A 71 57.56 -28.48 24.24
CA GLY A 71 56.53 -29.56 24.27
C GLY A 71 57.04 -30.85 23.66
N ASN A 72 56.12 -31.84 23.56
CA ASN A 72 56.45 -33.19 23.16
C ASN A 72 55.72 -33.61 21.89
N ASP A 73 56.29 -34.57 21.17
CA ASP A 73 55.67 -35.20 20.03
C ASP A 73 55.28 -34.22 18.88
N ASN A 74 55.91 -33.07 18.78
CA ASN A 74 55.62 -32.11 17.71
C ASN A 74 56.39 -32.54 16.41
N THR A 75 55.74 -32.32 15.26
CA THR A 75 56.35 -32.59 13.94
C THR A 75 56.34 -31.32 13.09
N ILE A 76 57.49 -30.86 12.64
CA ILE A 76 57.64 -29.72 11.76
C ILE A 76 58.35 -30.21 10.48
N LYS A 77 57.74 -29.95 9.33
CA LYS A 77 58.31 -30.32 8.02
C LYS A 77 58.30 -29.12 7.08
N GLN A 78 59.43 -28.82 6.48
CA GLN A 78 59.62 -27.80 5.42
C GLN A 78 59.09 -26.42 5.80
N SER A 79 59.22 -26.00 7.04
CA SER A 79 58.65 -24.75 7.57
C SER A 79 59.72 -23.94 8.32
N ASN A 80 59.76 -22.64 8.13
CA ASN A 80 60.68 -21.73 8.76
C ASN A 80 59.96 -20.76 9.72
N GLY A 81 60.67 -20.24 10.72
CA GLY A 81 60.12 -19.19 11.59
C GLY A 81 59.03 -19.67 12.55
N GLN A 82 59.02 -20.94 12.93
CA GLN A 82 57.97 -21.52 13.75
C GLN A 82 58.25 -21.40 15.26
N THR A 83 57.28 -20.96 16.02
CA THR A 83 57.25 -21.07 17.48
C THR A 83 56.11 -21.98 17.90
N VAL A 84 56.38 -23.12 18.53
CA VAL A 84 55.40 -24.13 18.93
C VAL A 84 55.50 -24.34 20.45
N ILE A 85 54.37 -24.18 21.13
CA ILE A 85 54.22 -24.43 22.56
C ILE A 85 53.07 -25.40 22.75
N GLY A 86 53.37 -26.61 23.22
CA GLY A 86 52.38 -27.69 23.43
C GLY A 86 52.78 -28.99 22.76
N ASP A 87 51.89 -29.96 22.83
CA ASP A 87 52.18 -31.33 22.43
C ASP A 87 51.46 -31.75 21.13
N ASN A 88 52.07 -32.67 20.42
CA ASN A 88 51.49 -33.39 19.29
C ASN A 88 50.97 -32.45 18.15
N ASN A 89 51.61 -31.30 17.96
CA ASN A 89 51.30 -30.45 16.82
C ASN A 89 52.02 -30.86 15.57
N LYS A 90 51.36 -30.81 14.41
CA LYS A 90 51.91 -31.14 13.11
C LYS A 90 51.90 -29.91 12.21
N ILE A 91 53.04 -29.41 11.83
CA ILE A 91 53.20 -28.23 10.98
C ILE A 91 53.99 -28.64 9.75
N SER A 92 53.44 -28.43 8.58
CA SER A 92 54.09 -28.76 7.31
C SER A 92 53.72 -27.75 6.23
N ASN A 93 54.65 -27.47 5.34
CA ASN A 93 54.29 -26.97 4.05
C ASN A 93 53.61 -28.10 3.24
N ARG A 94 52.76 -27.75 2.32
CA ARG A 94 52.03 -28.72 1.48
C ARG A 94 53.04 -29.69 0.83
N GLU A 95 52.82 -30.97 1.00
CA GLU A 95 53.61 -32.02 0.31
C GLU A 95 53.48 -31.79 -1.20
N TYR A 96 54.57 -31.48 -1.88
CA TYR A 96 54.68 -31.75 -3.30
C TYR A 96 54.67 -33.29 -3.47
N ASP A 97 53.89 -33.72 -4.44
CA ASP A 97 53.94 -35.10 -4.91
C ASP A 97 55.42 -35.51 -5.12
N GLU A 98 55.80 -36.66 -4.57
CA GLU A 98 57.21 -37.12 -4.50
C GLU A 98 57.90 -37.25 -5.88
N HIS A 99 57.27 -36.87 -6.97
CA HIS A 99 57.76 -36.99 -8.36
C HIS A 99 58.30 -35.72 -8.99
N ILE A 100 58.31 -34.58 -8.31
CA ILE A 100 58.90 -33.37 -8.90
C ILE A 100 60.19 -32.98 -8.14
N TYR A 101 61.30 -33.44 -8.72
CA TYR A 101 62.67 -33.11 -8.34
C TYR A 101 62.94 -31.61 -8.68
N ALA A 102 62.81 -30.72 -7.70
CA ALA A 102 63.56 -29.46 -7.66
C ALA A 102 63.73 -28.99 -6.22
N PRO A 103 64.92 -28.81 -5.70
CA PRO A 103 65.16 -28.18 -4.41
C PRO A 103 64.86 -26.68 -4.55
N ILE A 104 63.67 -26.29 -4.16
CA ILE A 104 63.30 -24.88 -4.13
C ILE A 104 63.82 -24.30 -2.81
N HIS A 105 64.99 -23.72 -2.81
CA HIS A 105 65.47 -22.84 -1.77
C HIS A 105 64.63 -21.59 -1.74
N ARG A 106 63.58 -21.59 -0.95
CA ARG A 106 62.76 -20.39 -0.73
C ARG A 106 63.01 -19.84 0.66
N SER A 107 63.52 -18.65 0.74
CA SER A 107 63.62 -17.83 1.91
C SER A 107 62.26 -17.12 2.13
N SER A 108 61.23 -17.83 2.50
CA SER A 108 60.01 -17.19 3.05
C SER A 108 60.22 -17.01 4.54
N SER A 109 60.30 -15.81 5.02
CA SER A 109 60.25 -15.49 6.46
C SER A 109 58.81 -15.51 6.91
N VAL A 110 58.27 -16.69 7.18
CA VAL A 110 56.98 -16.85 7.81
C VAL A 110 57.21 -17.03 9.31
N THR A 111 56.67 -16.15 10.14
CA THR A 111 56.75 -16.27 11.60
C THR A 111 55.40 -16.77 12.10
N ASP A 112 55.33 -18.04 12.47
CA ASP A 112 54.10 -18.63 13.01
C ASP A 112 54.22 -18.90 14.51
N LEU A 113 53.13 -18.72 15.20
CA LEU A 113 52.97 -19.08 16.59
C LEU A 113 51.89 -20.11 16.78
N THR A 114 52.24 -21.31 17.22
CA THR A 114 51.27 -22.36 17.56
C THR A 114 51.34 -22.66 19.06
N ILE A 115 50.23 -22.44 19.77
CA ILE A 115 50.10 -22.75 21.22
C ILE A 115 48.94 -23.73 21.40
N GLY A 116 49.19 -24.91 21.95
CA GLY A 116 48.15 -25.89 22.23
C GLY A 116 48.52 -27.30 21.79
N LYS A 117 47.55 -28.18 21.78
CA LYS A 117 47.81 -29.59 21.53
C LYS A 117 47.05 -30.11 20.30
N GLY A 118 47.74 -30.94 19.49
CA GLY A 118 47.10 -31.66 18.38
C GLY A 118 46.75 -30.77 17.19
N ASN A 119 47.30 -29.57 17.04
CA ASN A 119 47.04 -28.74 15.89
C ASN A 119 47.74 -29.28 14.64
N ILE A 120 47.05 -29.29 13.51
CA ILE A 120 47.57 -29.69 12.21
C ILE A 120 47.56 -28.44 11.31
N ILE A 121 48.74 -27.92 11.02
CA ILE A 121 48.92 -26.69 10.24
C ILE A 121 49.61 -27.06 8.93
N LYS A 122 48.93 -26.83 7.81
CA LYS A 122 49.46 -27.02 6.47
C LYS A 122 49.58 -25.66 5.80
N HIS A 123 50.75 -25.27 5.38
CA HIS A 123 50.94 -24.09 4.54
C HIS A 123 50.87 -24.45 3.06
N VAL A 124 50.26 -23.58 2.30
CA VAL A 124 50.31 -23.68 0.83
C VAL A 124 51.68 -23.18 0.36
N PRO A 125 52.43 -23.93 -0.43
CA PRO A 125 53.66 -23.46 -1.03
C PRO A 125 53.34 -22.35 -2.03
N LEU A 126 53.83 -21.16 -1.72
CA LEU A 126 53.60 -20.00 -2.56
C LEU A 126 54.77 -19.77 -3.53
N THR A 127 54.48 -19.31 -4.73
CA THR A 127 55.47 -18.86 -5.67
C THR A 127 56.22 -17.65 -5.09
N ALA A 128 57.52 -17.78 -5.02
CA ALA A 128 58.55 -16.82 -4.63
C ALA A 128 58.13 -15.46 -4.03
N SER A 129 58.33 -15.23 -2.75
CA SER A 129 58.24 -13.98 -2.00
C SER A 129 56.94 -13.66 -1.27
N THR A 130 56.53 -14.48 -0.32
CA THR A 130 55.35 -14.17 0.47
C THR A 130 55.69 -14.18 1.95
N ASN A 131 55.41 -13.04 2.59
CA ASN A 131 55.51 -12.85 4.02
C ASN A 131 54.08 -13.05 4.57
N GLY A 132 53.81 -14.17 5.19
CA GLY A 132 52.59 -14.42 5.95
C GLY A 132 52.91 -14.78 7.40
N SER A 133 52.05 -14.51 8.34
CA SER A 133 52.16 -15.02 9.68
C SER A 133 50.84 -15.66 10.14
N LEU A 134 50.96 -16.82 10.76
CA LEU A 134 49.79 -17.53 11.30
C LEU A 134 49.95 -17.69 12.82
N THR A 135 48.95 -17.24 13.56
CA THR A 135 48.90 -17.46 15.02
C THR A 135 47.75 -18.41 15.32
N VAL A 136 48.05 -19.59 15.88
CA VAL A 136 47.07 -20.58 16.32
C VAL A 136 47.21 -20.80 17.82
N ILE A 137 46.18 -20.48 18.57
CA ILE A 137 46.16 -20.70 20.04
C ILE A 137 44.89 -21.50 20.36
N GLY A 138 45.09 -22.77 20.76
CA GLY A 138 44.03 -23.71 21.05
C GLY A 138 44.39 -25.14 20.67
N ASN A 139 43.43 -26.05 20.75
CA ASN A 139 43.68 -27.46 20.55
C ASN A 139 42.95 -28.01 19.34
N ASN A 140 43.55 -29.00 18.70
CA ASN A 140 42.96 -29.76 17.58
C ASN A 140 42.54 -28.90 16.39
N ASN A 141 43.12 -27.73 16.19
CA ASN A 141 42.85 -26.92 15.03
C ASN A 141 43.51 -27.51 13.77
N LYS A 142 42.79 -27.53 12.67
CA LYS A 142 43.32 -27.94 11.37
C LYS A 142 43.30 -26.72 10.43
N THR A 143 44.44 -26.37 9.86
CA THR A 143 44.55 -25.32 8.84
C THR A 143 45.26 -25.85 7.63
N GLY A 144 44.89 -25.36 6.46
CA GLY A 144 45.56 -25.70 5.22
C GLY A 144 44.59 -26.01 4.07
N ASN A 145 45.03 -25.67 2.87
CA ASN A 145 44.24 -25.84 1.66
C ASN A 145 43.99 -27.31 1.34
N ILE A 146 42.78 -27.63 1.03
CA ILE A 146 42.35 -28.94 0.49
C ILE A 146 42.03 -28.82 -1.01
N SER A 147 42.03 -27.63 -1.58
CA SER A 147 41.80 -27.41 -3.00
C SER A 147 43.03 -27.72 -3.86
N SER A 148 42.83 -28.39 -4.97
CA SER A 148 43.86 -28.73 -5.98
C SER A 148 44.27 -27.58 -6.89
N THR A 149 43.68 -26.41 -6.76
CA THR A 149 43.99 -25.24 -7.59
C THR A 149 44.88 -24.23 -6.86
N PRO A 150 46.01 -23.82 -7.41
CA PRO A 150 46.86 -22.80 -6.81
C PRO A 150 46.13 -21.45 -6.88
N LEU A 151 45.92 -20.82 -5.72
CA LEU A 151 45.44 -19.43 -5.67
C LEU A 151 46.54 -18.49 -6.14
N SER A 152 46.21 -17.54 -6.99
CA SER A 152 47.15 -16.65 -7.69
C SER A 152 47.75 -15.54 -6.84
N GLU A 153 47.29 -15.34 -5.58
CA GLU A 153 47.81 -14.30 -4.68
C GLU A 153 48.19 -14.82 -3.32
N PRO A 154 49.41 -14.61 -2.95
CA PRO A 154 49.96 -15.03 -1.65
C PRO A 154 50.21 -13.82 -0.77
N ASN A 155 49.65 -13.70 0.37
CA ASN A 155 50.11 -12.95 1.53
C ASN A 155 48.93 -12.71 2.46
N GLY A 156 48.98 -13.25 3.63
CA GLY A 156 47.93 -12.97 4.60
C GLY A 156 48.36 -13.28 6.02
N VAL A 157 47.81 -12.52 6.93
CA VAL A 157 47.92 -12.76 8.38
C VAL A 157 46.72 -13.58 8.82
N GLY A 158 46.94 -14.73 9.45
CA GLY A 158 45.88 -15.54 10.03
C GLY A 158 45.98 -15.56 11.57
N ILE A 159 44.85 -15.37 12.25
CA ILE A 159 44.75 -15.52 13.70
C ILE A 159 43.65 -16.49 14.05
N VAL A 160 43.96 -17.58 14.71
CA VAL A 160 43.00 -18.59 15.18
C VAL A 160 43.12 -18.72 16.70
N LEU A 161 42.10 -18.35 17.43
CA LEU A 161 42.03 -18.47 18.90
C LEU A 161 40.83 -19.31 19.29
N GLY A 162 41.06 -20.59 19.65
CA GLY A 162 40.00 -21.55 20.03
C GLY A 162 40.32 -22.98 19.66
N ASP A 163 39.41 -23.87 19.93
CA ASP A 163 39.60 -25.30 19.76
C ASP A 163 38.79 -25.88 18.59
N ASN A 164 39.29 -26.96 17.99
CA ASN A 164 38.62 -27.78 16.98
C ASN A 164 38.22 -27.04 15.70
N GLN A 165 38.92 -25.95 15.34
CA GLN A 165 38.67 -25.25 14.10
C GLN A 165 39.16 -26.08 12.89
N ASN A 166 38.38 -26.08 11.81
CA ASN A 166 38.77 -26.71 10.56
C ASN A 166 38.74 -25.63 9.45
N ILE A 167 39.88 -25.13 9.06
CA ILE A 167 40.02 -23.93 8.25
C ILE A 167 40.75 -24.30 6.96
N GLY A 168 40.17 -23.95 5.82
CA GLY A 168 40.83 -24.09 4.52
C GLY A 168 41.98 -23.08 4.37
N ASP A 169 41.84 -22.16 3.45
CA ASP A 169 42.85 -21.13 3.21
C ASP A 169 42.66 -19.93 4.13
N LEU A 170 43.68 -19.57 4.87
CA LEU A 170 43.71 -18.40 5.73
C LEU A 170 44.43 -17.25 4.98
N LYS A 171 43.72 -16.21 4.61
CA LYS A 171 44.30 -14.97 4.11
C LYS A 171 43.63 -13.80 4.83
N ASP A 172 44.42 -13.05 5.60
CA ASP A 172 43.96 -11.87 6.36
C ASP A 172 42.70 -12.14 7.20
N THR A 173 42.69 -13.27 7.92
CA THR A 173 41.51 -13.79 8.61
C THR A 173 41.72 -13.91 10.10
N ILE A 174 40.75 -13.50 10.88
CA ILE A 174 40.72 -13.62 12.34
C ILE A 174 39.59 -14.55 12.74
N ILE A 175 39.89 -15.63 13.45
CA ILE A 175 38.92 -16.56 14.01
C ILE A 175 39.13 -16.63 15.53
N ILE A 176 38.08 -16.30 16.28
CA ILE A 176 38.08 -16.39 17.75
C ILE A 176 36.84 -17.17 18.18
N GLY A 177 37.02 -18.42 18.61
CA GLY A 177 35.93 -19.29 19.02
C GLY A 177 36.30 -20.75 18.88
N SER A 178 35.38 -21.64 19.20
CA SER A 178 35.63 -23.08 19.16
C SER A 178 34.45 -23.80 18.51
N LEU A 179 34.72 -24.89 17.82
CA LEU A 179 33.74 -25.89 17.39
C LEU A 179 33.66 -27.03 18.38
N SER A 180 32.57 -27.80 18.41
CA SER A 180 32.55 -29.08 19.10
C SER A 180 33.34 -30.13 18.33
N PRO A 181 33.87 -31.19 18.98
CA PRO A 181 34.52 -32.28 18.28
C PRO A 181 33.61 -32.99 17.31
N GLU A 182 32.33 -33.09 17.63
CA GLU A 182 31.31 -33.75 16.77
C GLU A 182 31.10 -32.93 15.49
N GLU A 183 30.98 -31.62 15.58
CA GLU A 183 30.84 -30.75 14.40
C GLU A 183 32.07 -30.75 13.52
N GLN A 184 33.24 -30.78 14.11
CA GLN A 184 34.48 -30.94 13.34
C GLN A 184 34.46 -32.30 12.57
N ALA A 185 33.90 -33.35 13.17
CA ALA A 185 33.83 -34.68 12.55
C ALA A 185 32.75 -34.76 11.45
N GLU A 186 31.59 -34.17 11.65
CA GLU A 186 30.55 -34.12 10.62
C GLU A 186 31.01 -33.42 9.34
N LEU A 187 31.75 -32.38 9.49
CA LEU A 187 32.32 -31.61 8.38
C LEU A 187 33.41 -32.36 7.61
N ASP A 188 34.20 -33.16 8.30
CA ASP A 188 35.21 -34.00 7.68
C ASP A 188 34.56 -35.17 6.89
N SER A 189 33.37 -35.64 7.28
CA SER A 189 32.68 -36.77 6.62
C SER A 189 31.87 -36.38 5.37
N SER A 190 31.38 -35.15 5.31
CA SER A 190 30.56 -34.66 4.19
C SER A 190 31.37 -34.00 3.08
N GLY A 191 32.68 -33.81 3.27
CA GLY A 191 33.53 -33.08 2.31
C GLY A 191 33.26 -31.59 2.25
N ASN A 192 32.34 -31.08 3.04
CA ASN A 192 32.05 -29.66 3.18
C ASN A 192 32.88 -29.06 4.31
N HIS A 193 33.79 -28.18 3.97
CA HIS A 193 34.60 -27.45 4.95
C HIS A 193 33.78 -26.29 5.55
N VAL A 194 33.46 -26.38 6.83
CA VAL A 194 32.64 -25.33 7.51
C VAL A 194 33.38 -24.02 7.68
N ASN A 195 34.67 -24.05 7.65
CA ASN A 195 35.48 -22.84 7.61
C ASN A 195 36.31 -22.80 6.34
N ALA A 196 35.70 -23.16 5.21
CA ALA A 196 36.38 -23.08 3.93
C ALA A 196 36.76 -21.64 3.61
N ALA A 197 38.03 -21.50 3.26
CA ALA A 197 38.61 -20.40 2.49
C ALA A 197 37.98 -19.03 2.71
N SER A 198 38.06 -18.47 3.90
CA SER A 198 37.69 -17.08 4.07
C SER A 198 38.93 -16.20 3.96
N SER A 199 39.09 -15.54 2.82
CA SER A 199 40.01 -14.41 2.73
C SER A 199 39.39 -13.18 3.37
N ASN A 200 40.22 -12.39 4.10
CA ASN A 200 39.80 -11.09 4.64
C ASN A 200 38.55 -11.15 5.57
N SER A 201 38.42 -12.18 6.39
CA SER A 201 37.24 -12.38 7.21
C SER A 201 37.54 -12.30 8.71
N THR A 202 36.56 -11.84 9.50
CA THR A 202 36.63 -11.82 10.96
C THR A 202 35.50 -12.68 11.51
N ILE A 203 35.83 -13.76 12.22
CA ILE A 203 34.86 -14.68 12.83
C ILE A 203 35.11 -14.70 14.34
N ILE A 204 34.12 -14.27 15.12
CA ILE A 204 34.20 -14.24 16.57
C ILE A 204 32.98 -14.90 17.18
N GLY A 205 33.14 -16.08 17.79
CA GLY A 205 32.06 -16.78 18.47
C GLY A 205 32.20 -18.29 18.48
N TYR A 206 31.39 -18.93 19.30
CA TYR A 206 31.32 -20.37 19.41
C TYR A 206 30.42 -20.93 18.30
N HIS A 207 30.83 -21.96 17.59
CA HIS A 207 30.13 -22.55 16.44
C HIS A 207 29.82 -21.56 15.31
N SER A 208 30.64 -20.55 15.14
CA SER A 208 30.45 -19.59 14.06
C SER A 208 31.40 -19.85 12.91
N SER A 209 30.93 -19.63 11.68
CA SER A 209 31.68 -19.97 10.48
C SER A 209 31.44 -18.96 9.35
N SER A 210 32.41 -18.90 8.43
CA SER A 210 32.26 -18.23 7.15
C SER A 210 32.69 -19.20 6.05
N ASN A 211 31.77 -19.56 5.19
CA ASN A 211 32.00 -20.41 4.02
C ASN A 211 32.12 -19.58 2.73
N SER A 212 32.30 -18.29 2.88
CA SER A 212 32.39 -17.37 1.76
C SER A 212 33.81 -17.23 1.25
N GLN A 213 33.93 -16.80 0.01
CA GLN A 213 35.23 -16.52 -0.61
C GLN A 213 35.87 -15.22 -0.15
N GLY A 214 35.42 -14.62 0.97
CA GLY A 214 36.12 -13.51 1.60
C GLY A 214 35.25 -12.32 2.04
N ASN A 215 35.91 -11.40 2.75
CA ASN A 215 35.39 -10.10 3.15
C ASN A 215 34.15 -10.15 4.07
N SER A 216 34.04 -11.14 4.95
CA SER A 216 32.90 -11.27 5.84
C SER A 216 33.27 -11.03 7.31
N VAL A 217 32.33 -10.46 8.06
CA VAL A 217 32.42 -10.28 9.51
C VAL A 217 31.32 -11.07 10.18
N VAL A 218 31.67 -12.07 10.98
CA VAL A 218 30.71 -12.91 11.72
C VAL A 218 31.04 -12.80 13.22
N ILE A 219 30.18 -12.14 13.97
CA ILE A 219 30.35 -11.94 15.42
C ILE A 219 29.13 -12.50 16.14
N GLY A 220 29.33 -13.56 16.92
CA GLY A 220 28.26 -14.20 17.69
C GLY A 220 28.42 -15.70 17.78
N ASN A 221 27.46 -16.37 18.41
CA ASN A 221 27.50 -17.81 18.52
C ASN A 221 26.55 -18.47 17.51
N ARG A 222 26.94 -19.58 16.92
CA ARG A 222 26.15 -20.36 15.96
C ARG A 222 25.71 -19.56 14.74
N SER A 223 26.52 -18.60 14.32
CA SER A 223 26.24 -17.74 13.18
C SER A 223 27.07 -18.14 11.98
N ARG A 224 26.49 -18.10 10.78
CA ARG A 224 27.11 -18.62 9.56
C ARG A 224 26.94 -17.68 8.37
N SER A 225 28.02 -17.43 7.67
CA SER A 225 28.07 -16.67 6.42
C SER A 225 28.47 -17.59 5.26
N GLU A 226 27.72 -17.55 4.16
CA GLU A 226 27.97 -18.36 2.96
C GLU A 226 28.26 -17.55 1.69
N ALA A 227 28.28 -16.22 1.76
CA ALA A 227 28.60 -15.35 0.63
C ALA A 227 29.61 -14.26 0.99
N LYS A 228 30.06 -13.50 0.00
CA LYS A 228 31.04 -12.41 0.18
C LYS A 228 30.45 -11.16 0.82
N HIS A 229 31.30 -10.34 1.45
CA HIS A 229 30.93 -9.01 1.95
C HIS A 229 29.74 -9.00 2.93
N GLN A 230 29.63 -10.02 3.77
CA GLN A 230 28.54 -10.13 4.74
C GLN A 230 28.97 -9.65 6.12
N VAL A 231 28.02 -9.04 6.83
CA VAL A 231 28.19 -8.69 8.24
C VAL A 231 27.11 -9.36 9.06
N ILE A 232 27.49 -10.25 9.96
CA ILE A 232 26.60 -10.91 10.91
C ILE A 232 27.02 -10.53 12.32
N THR A 233 26.09 -10.03 13.11
CA THR A 233 26.30 -9.78 14.53
C THR A 233 25.10 -10.31 15.30
N GLY A 234 25.30 -11.43 16.06
CA GLY A 234 24.20 -12.01 16.82
C GLY A 234 24.37 -13.51 17.09
N HIS A 235 23.29 -14.15 17.52
CA HIS A 235 23.28 -15.56 17.86
C HIS A 235 22.39 -16.35 16.89
N GLY A 236 22.90 -17.44 16.33
CA GLY A 236 22.14 -18.34 15.46
C GLY A 236 21.66 -17.71 14.16
N SER A 237 22.32 -16.67 13.70
CA SER A 237 21.97 -15.99 12.44
C SER A 237 22.74 -16.59 11.27
N VAL A 238 22.06 -16.78 10.13
CA VAL A 238 22.63 -17.39 8.95
C VAL A 238 22.34 -16.52 7.73
N ILE A 239 23.37 -16.26 6.95
CA ILE A 239 23.21 -15.70 5.59
C ILE A 239 23.65 -16.79 4.61
N LYS A 240 22.69 -17.38 3.88
CA LYS A 240 22.96 -18.36 2.84
C LYS A 240 23.27 -17.68 1.52
N GLY A 241 24.23 -18.22 0.80
CA GLY A 241 24.57 -17.79 -0.55
C GLY A 241 24.29 -18.89 -1.56
N ASN A 242 24.28 -18.53 -2.85
CA ASN A 242 24.22 -19.51 -3.93
C ASN A 242 25.62 -20.10 -4.15
N GLY A 243 25.89 -21.23 -3.57
CA GLY A 243 27.20 -21.92 -3.64
C GLY A 243 27.62 -22.43 -5.03
N THR A 244 26.87 -22.14 -6.08
CA THR A 244 27.16 -22.60 -7.46
C THR A 244 27.93 -21.59 -8.28
N SER A 245 27.99 -20.34 -7.87
CA SER A 245 28.77 -19.31 -8.59
C SER A 245 30.21 -19.27 -8.08
N ILE A 246 31.18 -19.48 -8.96
CA ILE A 246 32.62 -19.31 -8.69
C ILE A 246 32.91 -17.86 -8.25
N ASP A 247 32.06 -16.92 -8.64
CA ASP A 247 32.17 -15.50 -8.32
C ASP A 247 31.48 -15.12 -7.00
N GLY A 248 30.72 -16.06 -6.38
CA GLY A 248 30.12 -15.90 -5.04
C GLY A 248 29.20 -14.67 -4.89
N SER A 249 28.50 -14.27 -5.94
CA SER A 249 27.68 -13.06 -5.96
C SER A 249 26.37 -13.20 -5.19
N GLY A 250 25.77 -14.38 -5.14
CA GLY A 250 24.51 -14.57 -4.39
C GLY A 250 24.67 -14.35 -2.90
N GLY A 251 23.91 -13.43 -2.33
CA GLY A 251 23.93 -13.03 -0.91
C GLY A 251 25.00 -12.04 -0.52
N SER A 252 25.80 -11.53 -1.45
CA SER A 252 26.83 -10.52 -1.18
C SER A 252 26.23 -9.22 -0.62
N PHE A 253 27.04 -8.46 0.16
CA PHE A 253 26.65 -7.19 0.79
C PHE A 253 25.44 -7.25 1.75
N SER A 254 25.09 -8.42 2.22
CA SER A 254 24.00 -8.57 3.17
C SER A 254 24.47 -8.39 4.61
N THR A 255 23.62 -7.78 5.44
CA THR A 255 23.91 -7.52 6.85
C THR A 255 22.83 -8.11 7.75
N SER A 256 23.23 -8.76 8.84
CA SER A 256 22.32 -9.30 9.85
C SER A 256 22.78 -8.88 11.25
N TYR A 257 21.96 -8.09 11.93
CA TYR A 257 22.14 -7.75 13.34
C TYR A 257 21.00 -8.33 14.17
N GLY A 258 21.33 -9.08 15.22
CA GLY A 258 20.34 -9.71 16.09
C GLY A 258 20.45 -11.23 16.12
N SER A 259 19.40 -11.92 16.54
CA SER A 259 19.46 -13.35 16.76
C SER A 259 18.48 -14.12 15.89
N LEU A 260 18.87 -15.35 15.51
CA LEU A 260 18.03 -16.29 14.76
C LEU A 260 17.52 -15.73 13.40
N ASN A 261 18.27 -14.82 12.79
CA ASN A 261 17.92 -14.31 11.47
C ASN A 261 18.41 -15.28 10.38
N LEU A 262 17.58 -15.49 9.38
CA LEU A 262 17.90 -16.26 8.18
C LEU A 262 17.73 -15.37 6.95
N LEU A 263 18.84 -15.04 6.29
CA LEU A 263 18.83 -14.40 4.97
C LEU A 263 19.16 -15.48 3.96
N ASP A 264 18.19 -15.89 3.17
CA ASP A 264 18.33 -16.99 2.22
C ASP A 264 18.36 -16.48 0.77
N HIS A 265 19.56 -16.40 0.23
CA HIS A 265 19.84 -16.02 -1.16
C HIS A 265 20.21 -17.23 -2.04
N SER A 266 19.93 -18.45 -1.58
CA SER A 266 20.33 -19.67 -2.29
C SER A 266 19.54 -19.92 -3.58
N GLY A 267 18.40 -19.28 -3.75
CA GLY A 267 17.51 -19.49 -4.89
C GLY A 267 17.91 -18.75 -6.16
N ASN A 268 18.68 -17.65 -6.03
CA ASN A 268 19.09 -16.83 -7.18
C ASN A 268 20.53 -16.31 -6.98
N ALA A 269 21.37 -16.50 -7.98
CA ALA A 269 22.78 -16.05 -7.94
C ALA A 269 22.93 -14.53 -7.76
N ASN A 270 21.92 -13.76 -8.12
CA ASN A 270 21.96 -12.30 -8.19
C ASN A 270 21.33 -11.61 -6.97
N ASP A 271 20.86 -12.35 -5.99
CA ASP A 271 20.24 -11.77 -4.78
C ASP A 271 21.31 -11.18 -3.86
N THR A 272 21.31 -9.88 -3.68
CA THR A 272 22.32 -9.16 -2.91
C THR A 272 21.75 -8.00 -2.07
N GLY A 273 22.51 -7.54 -1.09
CA GLY A 273 22.28 -6.24 -0.45
C GLY A 273 21.09 -6.15 0.51
N SER A 274 20.68 -7.22 1.17
CA SER A 274 19.63 -7.15 2.21
C SER A 274 20.18 -6.80 3.58
N GLY A 275 19.45 -5.94 4.30
CA GLY A 275 19.78 -5.52 5.67
C GLY A 275 18.71 -5.94 6.67
N VAL A 276 19.11 -6.67 7.71
CA VAL A 276 18.22 -7.14 8.77
C VAL A 276 18.71 -6.69 10.14
N LEU A 277 17.81 -6.09 10.90
CA LEU A 277 18.00 -5.81 12.32
C LEU A 277 16.83 -6.41 13.11
N GLY A 278 17.03 -7.60 13.71
CA GLY A 278 15.88 -8.25 14.34
C GLY A 278 16.13 -9.55 15.05
N LEU A 279 15.02 -10.19 15.40
CA LEU A 279 14.98 -11.50 16.02
C LEU A 279 14.09 -12.43 15.20
N GLY A 280 14.63 -13.56 14.73
CA GLY A 280 13.88 -14.55 13.99
C GLY A 280 13.34 -14.04 12.65
N VAL A 281 14.06 -13.15 11.99
CA VAL A 281 13.69 -12.62 10.69
C VAL A 281 14.16 -13.60 9.61
N GLU A 282 13.26 -13.91 8.69
CA GLU A 282 13.58 -14.62 7.45
C GLU A 282 13.49 -13.65 6.27
N ALA A 283 14.60 -13.45 5.56
CA ALA A 283 14.65 -12.54 4.43
C ALA A 283 15.26 -13.23 3.20
N ASN A 284 14.51 -13.22 2.11
CA ASN A 284 14.92 -13.75 0.82
C ASN A 284 15.00 -12.62 -0.21
N ASN A 285 15.92 -12.75 -1.15
CA ASN A 285 16.16 -11.85 -2.26
C ASN A 285 16.81 -10.50 -1.90
N MET A 286 16.69 -9.53 -2.81
CA MET A 286 17.60 -8.42 -2.98
C MET A 286 17.10 -7.13 -2.35
N ALA A 287 18.03 -6.35 -1.81
CA ALA A 287 17.83 -4.97 -1.37
C ALA A 287 16.69 -4.76 -0.33
N ASN A 288 16.41 -5.77 0.50
CA ASN A 288 15.41 -5.68 1.55
C ASN A 288 16.01 -5.05 2.83
N SER A 289 15.26 -4.15 3.44
CA SER A 289 15.57 -3.57 4.75
C SER A 289 14.52 -4.01 5.76
N VAL A 290 14.89 -4.90 6.69
CA VAL A 290 13.95 -5.48 7.65
C VAL A 290 14.39 -5.20 9.07
N MET A 291 13.53 -4.54 9.84
CA MET A 291 13.76 -4.23 11.24
C MET A 291 12.62 -4.77 12.12
N GLY A 292 12.96 -5.58 13.14
CA GLY A 292 11.99 -6.10 14.09
C GLY A 292 12.05 -7.63 14.24
N SER A 293 10.97 -8.25 14.67
CA SER A 293 10.95 -9.66 15.04
C SER A 293 10.02 -10.48 14.18
N MET A 294 10.43 -11.71 13.84
CA MET A 294 9.57 -12.68 13.12
C MET A 294 8.99 -12.13 11.81
N ASN A 295 9.69 -11.26 11.12
CA ASN A 295 9.32 -10.84 9.78
C ASN A 295 9.84 -11.85 8.77
N THR A 296 9.06 -12.10 7.73
CA THR A 296 9.43 -13.01 6.64
C THR A 296 9.29 -12.31 5.30
N THR A 297 10.35 -12.33 4.49
CA THR A 297 10.27 -11.97 3.07
C THR A 297 10.60 -13.19 2.22
N LYS A 298 9.82 -13.42 1.18
CA LYS A 298 10.03 -14.53 0.26
C LYS A 298 9.78 -14.06 -1.17
N ASP A 299 10.80 -14.12 -2.00
CA ASP A 299 10.74 -13.63 -3.37
C ASP A 299 10.39 -12.13 -3.46
N VAL A 300 11.16 -11.30 -2.74
CA VAL A 300 10.88 -9.87 -2.52
C VAL A 300 12.09 -9.02 -2.85
N THR A 301 11.90 -7.94 -3.57
CA THR A 301 12.97 -7.00 -3.92
C THR A 301 12.65 -5.59 -3.45
N GLY A 302 13.55 -4.97 -2.69
CA GLY A 302 13.46 -3.57 -2.28
C GLY A 302 12.35 -3.27 -1.25
N ALA A 303 11.99 -4.22 -0.41
CA ALA A 303 11.04 -3.99 0.67
C ALA A 303 11.68 -3.29 1.87
N MET A 304 10.92 -2.40 2.51
CA MET A 304 11.24 -1.82 3.79
C MET A 304 10.21 -2.27 4.83
N ILE A 305 10.62 -3.04 5.82
CA ILE A 305 9.74 -3.59 6.84
C ILE A 305 10.23 -3.18 8.23
N VAL A 306 9.37 -2.54 8.99
CA VAL A 306 9.62 -2.18 10.40
C VAL A 306 8.46 -2.68 11.25
N GLY A 307 8.73 -3.61 12.18
CA GLY A 307 7.72 -4.19 13.05
C GLY A 307 7.91 -5.68 13.29
N GLY A 308 6.85 -6.40 13.62
CA GLY A 308 6.93 -7.82 13.94
C GLY A 308 5.87 -8.68 13.28
N GLY A 309 6.25 -9.92 12.91
CA GLY A 309 5.33 -10.90 12.34
C GLY A 309 4.76 -10.53 10.97
N ASN A 310 5.40 -9.67 10.20
CA ASN A 310 4.96 -9.33 8.87
C ASN A 310 5.44 -10.41 7.87
N LEU A 311 4.58 -10.74 6.92
CA LEU A 311 4.86 -11.63 5.81
C LEU A 311 4.76 -10.86 4.49
N VAL A 312 5.84 -10.85 3.72
CA VAL A 312 5.86 -10.30 2.36
C VAL A 312 6.34 -11.38 1.42
N SER A 313 5.58 -11.65 0.38
CA SER A 313 5.93 -12.65 -0.63
C SER A 313 5.65 -12.17 -2.05
N ASN A 314 6.37 -12.74 -3.01
CA ASN A 314 6.17 -12.52 -4.44
C ASN A 314 6.07 -11.03 -4.84
N SER A 315 6.84 -10.17 -4.12
CA SER A 315 6.80 -8.72 -4.30
C SER A 315 8.02 -8.24 -5.11
N ARG A 316 8.10 -8.70 -6.34
CA ARG A 316 9.03 -8.22 -7.35
C ARG A 316 8.29 -7.35 -8.36
N TYR A 317 8.90 -6.28 -8.80
CA TYR A 317 8.35 -5.47 -9.87
C TYR A 317 8.94 -5.94 -11.21
N TYR A 318 8.10 -6.50 -12.04
CA TYR A 318 8.42 -6.75 -13.44
C TYR A 318 7.82 -5.63 -14.26
N SER A 319 8.65 -4.81 -14.88
CA SER A 319 8.17 -3.90 -15.91
C SER A 319 7.65 -4.75 -17.07
N GLU A 320 6.43 -4.56 -17.49
CA GLU A 320 5.84 -5.20 -18.69
C GLU A 320 6.63 -4.90 -19.99
N ILE A 321 7.63 -4.02 -19.90
CA ILE A 321 8.44 -3.53 -21.02
C ILE A 321 9.77 -4.31 -21.13
N ILE A 322 10.17 -5.07 -20.12
CA ILE A 322 11.47 -5.76 -20.11
C ILE A 322 11.27 -7.22 -20.49
N SER A 323 11.84 -7.61 -21.64
CA SER A 323 11.93 -9.00 -22.05
C SER A 323 12.67 -9.83 -20.99
N ASP A 324 12.24 -11.07 -20.76
CA ASP A 324 12.75 -12.05 -19.78
C ASP A 324 14.29 -12.21 -19.66
N ASN A 325 15.06 -11.56 -20.51
CA ASN A 325 16.52 -11.68 -20.57
C ASN A 325 17.29 -10.52 -19.88
N GLN A 326 16.62 -9.53 -19.31
CA GLN A 326 17.32 -8.38 -18.70
C GLN A 326 17.32 -8.38 -17.16
N ASP A 327 16.54 -9.21 -16.51
CA ASP A 327 16.47 -9.27 -15.03
C ASP A 327 17.80 -9.73 -14.41
N GLY A 328 18.51 -10.66 -15.04
CA GLY A 328 19.82 -11.09 -14.59
C GLY A 328 20.91 -10.01 -14.75
N ALA A 329 20.90 -9.31 -15.86
CA ALA A 329 21.95 -8.33 -16.17
C ALA A 329 21.91 -7.07 -15.28
N SER A 330 20.73 -6.64 -14.80
CA SER A 330 20.64 -5.45 -13.95
C SER A 330 20.98 -5.73 -12.49
N ALA A 331 20.74 -6.95 -12.01
CA ALA A 331 21.13 -7.35 -10.68
C ALA A 331 22.66 -7.57 -10.58
N ASP A 332 23.25 -8.19 -11.60
CA ASP A 332 24.71 -8.33 -11.71
C ASP A 332 25.39 -6.97 -11.78
N TYR A 333 24.85 -6.06 -12.58
CA TYR A 333 25.36 -4.71 -12.70
C TYR A 333 25.31 -3.93 -11.38
N PHE A 334 24.26 -4.11 -10.59
CA PHE A 334 24.15 -3.49 -9.28
C PHE A 334 25.19 -4.06 -8.28
N ALA A 335 25.38 -5.37 -8.26
CA ALA A 335 26.39 -6.01 -7.42
C ALA A 335 27.81 -5.58 -7.81
N GLU A 336 28.12 -5.57 -9.11
CA GLU A 336 29.40 -5.08 -9.64
C GLU A 336 29.64 -3.60 -9.32
N SER A 337 28.58 -2.77 -9.36
CA SER A 337 28.66 -1.35 -9.01
C SER A 337 28.98 -1.15 -7.52
N LEU A 338 28.44 -1.97 -6.62
CA LEU A 338 28.76 -1.94 -5.19
C LEU A 338 30.18 -2.39 -4.92
N ASP A 339 30.68 -3.42 -5.60
CA ASP A 339 32.07 -3.88 -5.50
C ASP A 339 33.03 -2.79 -5.97
N ALA A 340 32.80 -2.23 -7.15
CA ALA A 340 33.59 -1.14 -7.71
C ALA A 340 33.61 0.10 -6.81
N MET A 341 32.49 0.40 -6.16
CA MET A 341 32.39 1.50 -5.21
C MET A 341 33.21 1.22 -3.94
N ALA A 342 33.12 0.01 -3.40
CA ALA A 342 33.89 -0.38 -2.20
C ALA A 342 35.40 -0.34 -2.48
N GLU A 343 35.85 -0.87 -3.61
CA GLU A 343 37.26 -0.81 -4.03
C GLU A 343 37.72 0.63 -4.29
N SER A 344 36.88 1.45 -4.90
CA SER A 344 37.17 2.86 -5.14
C SER A 344 37.39 3.63 -3.84
N TRP A 345 36.61 3.37 -2.81
CA TRP A 345 36.78 4.00 -1.51
C TRP A 345 38.02 3.54 -0.75
N ILE A 346 38.32 2.24 -0.82
CA ILE A 346 39.50 1.66 -0.14
C ILE A 346 40.79 2.13 -0.81
N ASN A 347 40.82 2.15 -2.10
CA ASN A 347 42.05 2.43 -2.88
C ASN A 347 42.26 3.92 -3.17
N ASN A 348 41.36 4.77 -2.69
CA ASN A 348 41.40 6.22 -2.94
C ASN A 348 41.44 6.61 -4.45
N ASN A 349 41.01 5.70 -5.29
CA ASN A 349 40.91 5.83 -6.75
C ASN A 349 39.44 5.96 -7.14
N HIS A 350 38.84 7.11 -6.95
CA HIS A 350 37.43 7.38 -7.16
C HIS A 350 36.91 7.07 -8.58
N TYR A 351 36.79 5.81 -8.93
CA TYR A 351 36.21 5.38 -10.20
C TYR A 351 34.68 5.55 -10.24
N VAL A 352 34.01 5.40 -9.10
CA VAL A 352 32.57 5.59 -8.97
C VAL A 352 32.33 6.64 -7.87
N SER A 353 31.73 7.75 -8.22
CA SER A 353 31.36 8.76 -7.24
C SER A 353 30.13 8.31 -6.44
N GLN A 354 29.99 8.82 -5.20
CA GLN A 354 28.80 8.56 -4.38
C GLN A 354 27.50 8.95 -5.12
N ASP A 355 27.55 9.97 -5.98
CA ASP A 355 26.40 10.40 -6.78
C ASP A 355 26.06 9.42 -7.89
N GLU A 356 27.03 8.73 -8.47
CA GLU A 356 26.82 7.66 -9.45
C GLU A 356 26.20 6.44 -8.78
N ALA A 357 26.77 5.96 -7.68
CA ALA A 357 26.22 4.85 -6.92
C ALA A 357 24.80 5.12 -6.44
N ARG A 358 24.50 6.36 -5.99
CA ARG A 358 23.16 6.75 -5.61
C ARG A 358 22.19 6.74 -6.79
N ARG A 359 22.60 7.20 -7.97
CA ARG A 359 21.77 7.18 -9.18
C ARG A 359 21.48 5.76 -9.65
N GLU A 360 22.45 4.88 -9.60
CA GLU A 360 22.27 3.46 -9.93
C GLU A 360 21.30 2.78 -8.95
N MET A 361 21.47 3.01 -7.66
CA MET A 361 20.52 2.53 -6.65
C MET A 361 19.11 3.07 -6.89
N GLN A 362 18.97 4.37 -7.18
CA GLN A 362 17.68 4.97 -7.50
C GLN A 362 17.07 4.35 -8.76
N HIS A 363 17.88 4.13 -9.79
CA HIS A 363 17.44 3.47 -11.03
C HIS A 363 16.93 2.06 -10.72
N PHE A 364 17.71 1.27 -10.01
CA PHE A 364 17.33 -0.08 -9.60
C PHE A 364 16.03 -0.10 -8.78
N LEU A 365 15.97 0.66 -7.70
CA LEU A 365 14.77 0.71 -6.86
C LEU A 365 13.53 1.25 -7.59
N THR A 366 13.72 2.10 -8.58
CA THR A 366 12.61 2.67 -9.35
C THR A 366 12.07 1.71 -10.40
N HIS A 367 12.92 0.89 -11.02
CA HIS A 367 12.53 0.10 -12.18
C HIS A 367 12.36 -1.40 -11.88
N PHE A 368 13.13 -1.93 -10.93
CA PHE A 368 13.21 -3.37 -10.68
C PHE A 368 12.72 -3.81 -9.30
N SER A 369 12.50 -2.90 -8.37
CA SER A 369 12.08 -3.31 -7.03
C SER A 369 10.56 -3.35 -6.87
N GLY A 370 10.08 -4.28 -6.06
CA GLY A 370 8.72 -4.30 -5.59
C GLY A 370 8.36 -3.08 -4.74
N GLY A 371 9.34 -2.48 -4.05
CA GLY A 371 9.23 -1.20 -3.36
C GLY A 371 8.13 -1.12 -2.31
N THR A 372 7.78 -2.23 -1.67
CA THR A 372 6.74 -2.27 -0.65
C THR A 372 7.28 -1.82 0.71
N SER A 373 6.56 -0.93 1.37
CA SER A 373 6.93 -0.40 2.69
C SER A 373 5.91 -0.79 3.74
N ILE A 374 6.36 -1.39 4.85
CA ILE A 374 5.52 -1.80 5.97
C ILE A 374 6.04 -1.18 7.26
N LEU A 375 5.17 -0.49 7.97
CA LEU A 375 5.40 -0.05 9.34
C LEU A 375 4.28 -0.57 10.23
N GLY A 376 4.54 -1.65 10.99
CA GLY A 376 3.54 -2.27 11.85
C GLY A 376 3.72 -3.77 12.04
N ASN A 377 2.68 -4.44 12.51
CA ASN A 377 2.79 -5.84 12.91
C ASN A 377 1.76 -6.75 12.25
N GLY A 378 2.15 -7.98 11.96
CA GLY A 378 1.23 -9.01 11.47
C GLY A 378 0.59 -8.71 10.11
N ASN A 379 1.19 -7.85 9.30
CA ASN A 379 0.69 -7.54 7.97
C ASN A 379 1.13 -8.62 6.98
N THR A 380 0.26 -8.92 6.02
CA THR A 380 0.53 -9.89 4.95
C THR A 380 0.46 -9.20 3.60
N VAL A 381 1.52 -9.39 2.81
CA VAL A 381 1.61 -8.87 1.44
C VAL A 381 2.02 -10.01 0.52
N ASP A 382 1.26 -10.23 -0.55
CA ASP A 382 1.56 -11.24 -1.54
C ASP A 382 1.21 -10.75 -2.95
N TYR A 383 2.10 -10.95 -3.92
CA TYR A 383 1.94 -10.42 -5.28
C TYR A 383 1.54 -8.93 -5.30
N ALA A 384 2.16 -8.12 -4.44
CA ALA A 384 1.87 -6.70 -4.38
C ALA A 384 3.15 -5.86 -4.40
N VAL A 385 3.09 -4.71 -5.10
CA VAL A 385 4.25 -3.87 -5.37
C VAL A 385 3.94 -2.40 -5.08
N ARG A 386 5.00 -1.62 -4.78
CA ARG A 386 4.96 -0.15 -4.64
C ARG A 386 3.84 0.34 -3.74
N SER A 387 3.56 -0.42 -2.70
CA SER A 387 2.48 -0.15 -1.77
C SER A 387 3.01 0.18 -0.39
N GLN A 388 2.27 0.98 0.36
CA GLN A 388 2.59 1.35 1.72
C GLN A 388 1.55 0.78 2.67
N ILE A 389 2.00 0.14 3.74
CA ILE A 389 1.15 -0.38 4.81
C ILE A 389 1.61 0.20 6.13
N LEU A 390 0.72 0.94 6.78
CA LEU A 390 0.94 1.49 8.10
C LEU A 390 -0.13 0.96 9.06
N GLY A 391 0.24 0.04 9.96
CA GLY A 391 -0.69 -0.51 10.92
C GLY A 391 -0.53 -1.99 11.18
N THR A 392 -1.60 -2.64 11.63
CA THR A 392 -1.53 -4.01 12.12
C THR A 392 -2.56 -4.90 11.46
N ASN A 393 -2.16 -6.13 11.15
CA ASN A 393 -3.02 -7.18 10.61
C ASN A 393 -3.73 -6.79 9.29
N ASN A 394 -3.07 -5.97 8.47
CA ASN A 394 -3.58 -5.65 7.14
C ASN A 394 -3.09 -6.68 6.13
N THR A 395 -3.92 -6.94 5.13
CA THR A 395 -3.62 -7.90 4.06
C THR A 395 -3.71 -7.20 2.70
N LEU A 396 -2.68 -7.35 1.89
CA LEU A 396 -2.66 -6.87 0.51
C LEU A 396 -2.19 -8.00 -0.41
N THR A 397 -3.09 -8.47 -1.26
CA THR A 397 -2.81 -9.59 -2.16
C THR A 397 -3.10 -9.24 -3.61
N GLY A 398 -2.31 -9.80 -4.49
CA GLY A 398 -2.52 -9.82 -5.93
C GLY A 398 -2.47 -11.23 -6.48
N GLU A 399 -2.24 -11.35 -7.76
CA GLU A 399 -1.99 -12.59 -8.48
C GLU A 399 -0.75 -12.41 -9.36
N GLU A 400 -0.08 -13.51 -9.73
CA GLU A 400 1.17 -13.50 -10.49
C GLU A 400 1.14 -12.61 -11.74
N HIS A 401 0.01 -12.59 -12.46
CA HIS A 401 -0.17 -11.76 -13.65
C HIS A 401 -1.09 -10.55 -13.45
N ASN A 402 -1.52 -10.29 -12.21
CA ASN A 402 -2.34 -9.16 -11.83
C ASN A 402 -1.93 -8.64 -10.45
N LEU A 403 -0.77 -8.01 -10.40
CA LEU A 403 -0.21 -7.49 -9.16
C LEU A 403 -1.09 -6.38 -8.57
N SER A 404 -1.32 -6.44 -7.27
CA SER A 404 -1.79 -5.29 -6.51
C SER A 404 -0.68 -4.22 -6.45
N GLY A 405 -0.99 -2.95 -6.71
CA GLY A 405 0.08 -1.96 -6.79
C GLY A 405 -0.32 -0.52 -6.49
N PHE A 406 0.67 0.26 -6.01
CA PHE A 406 0.52 1.69 -5.73
C PHE A 406 -0.57 1.99 -4.69
N ASN A 407 -0.73 1.12 -3.71
CA ASN A 407 -1.77 1.25 -2.68
C ASN A 407 -1.21 1.84 -1.39
N ASN A 408 -2.07 2.58 -0.67
CA ASN A 408 -1.79 3.06 0.67
C ASN A 408 -2.82 2.46 1.64
N ILE A 409 -2.37 1.63 2.57
CA ILE A 409 -3.24 0.97 3.56
C ILE A 409 -2.81 1.41 4.96
N HIS A 410 -3.69 2.10 5.67
CA HIS A 410 -3.44 2.58 7.02
C HIS A 410 -4.52 2.07 7.96
N GLY A 411 -4.13 1.45 9.07
CA GLY A 411 -5.03 1.06 10.14
C GLY A 411 -4.94 -0.41 10.54
N TYR A 412 -6.07 -1.01 10.85
CA TYR A 412 -6.14 -2.34 11.42
C TYR A 412 -7.05 -3.27 10.61
N GLY A 413 -6.56 -4.45 10.26
CA GLY A 413 -7.37 -5.51 9.66
C GLY A 413 -8.00 -5.15 8.31
N ASN A 414 -7.39 -4.24 7.54
CA ASN A 414 -7.85 -3.93 6.21
C ASN A 414 -7.36 -4.99 5.21
N GLU A 415 -8.19 -5.30 4.23
CA GLU A 415 -7.94 -6.29 3.19
C GLU A 415 -8.03 -5.64 1.81
N GLY A 416 -6.97 -5.79 1.01
CA GLY A 416 -6.93 -5.43 -0.39
C GLY A 416 -6.59 -6.65 -1.26
N THR A 417 -7.43 -6.98 -2.23
CA THR A 417 -7.16 -8.10 -3.14
C THR A 417 -7.31 -7.62 -4.60
N ASN A 418 -6.28 -7.77 -5.41
CA ASN A 418 -6.26 -7.28 -6.79
C ASN A 418 -6.63 -5.80 -6.89
N ILE A 419 -6.04 -4.95 -6.04
CA ILE A 419 -6.33 -3.51 -6.02
C ILE A 419 -5.15 -2.70 -6.55
N LYS A 420 -5.47 -1.57 -7.20
CA LYS A 420 -4.47 -0.64 -7.74
C LYS A 420 -4.80 0.81 -7.38
N HIS A 421 -3.77 1.62 -7.18
CA HIS A 421 -3.87 3.06 -6.95
C HIS A 421 -4.91 3.45 -5.88
N SER A 422 -5.12 2.61 -4.87
CA SER A 422 -6.17 2.80 -3.88
C SER A 422 -5.60 3.20 -2.52
N THR A 423 -6.33 4.06 -1.82
CA THR A 423 -6.04 4.46 -0.44
C THR A 423 -7.11 3.91 0.49
N ILE A 424 -6.71 3.16 1.50
CA ILE A 424 -7.58 2.59 2.53
C ILE A 424 -7.10 3.10 3.89
N MET A 425 -7.94 3.80 4.62
CA MET A 425 -7.62 4.28 5.97
C MET A 425 -8.75 3.96 6.93
N GLY A 426 -8.45 3.16 7.95
CA GLY A 426 -9.43 2.76 8.97
C GLY A 426 -9.31 1.31 9.38
N THR A 427 -10.43 0.71 9.77
CA THR A 427 -10.47 -0.63 10.35
C THR A 427 -11.39 -1.56 9.56
N SER A 428 -10.91 -2.77 9.28
CA SER A 428 -11.71 -3.84 8.69
C SER A 428 -12.39 -3.47 7.37
N ASN A 429 -11.72 -2.68 6.54
CA ASN A 429 -12.16 -2.42 5.18
C ASN A 429 -11.69 -3.56 4.25
N SER A 430 -12.52 -3.95 3.30
CA SER A 430 -12.17 -4.94 2.27
C SER A 430 -12.45 -4.40 0.88
N LEU A 431 -11.42 -4.32 0.07
CA LEU A 431 -11.50 -3.93 -1.34
C LEU A 431 -11.01 -5.07 -2.21
N LYS A 432 -11.82 -5.46 -3.20
CA LYS A 432 -11.47 -6.53 -4.15
C LYS A 432 -11.63 -6.05 -5.59
N ASN A 433 -10.74 -6.45 -6.49
CA ASN A 433 -10.80 -6.16 -7.92
C ASN A 433 -11.08 -4.68 -8.22
N SER A 434 -10.47 -3.78 -7.46
CA SER A 434 -10.85 -2.37 -7.37
C SER A 434 -9.66 -1.46 -7.67
N GLU A 435 -9.93 -0.27 -8.24
CA GLU A 435 -8.90 0.64 -8.73
C GLU A 435 -9.25 2.11 -8.44
N ASP A 436 -8.24 2.93 -8.15
CA ASP A 436 -8.36 4.39 -7.95
C ASP A 436 -9.41 4.79 -6.89
N ASN A 437 -9.50 4.05 -5.79
CA ASN A 437 -10.44 4.36 -4.73
C ASN A 437 -9.75 5.04 -3.53
N VAL A 438 -10.43 5.99 -2.92
CA VAL A 438 -10.10 6.58 -1.63
C VAL A 438 -11.18 6.19 -0.64
N VAL A 439 -10.83 5.33 0.33
CA VAL A 439 -11.75 4.83 1.36
C VAL A 439 -11.19 5.18 2.73
N ILE A 440 -11.84 6.10 3.43
CA ILE A 440 -11.48 6.56 4.76
C ILE A 440 -12.66 6.33 5.71
N GLY A 441 -12.51 5.38 6.61
CA GLY A 441 -13.54 4.93 7.54
C GLY A 441 -13.41 3.45 7.81
N ASP A 442 -14.42 2.87 8.44
CA ASP A 442 -14.38 1.48 8.87
C ASP A 442 -15.46 0.63 8.19
N PHE A 443 -15.19 -0.66 8.05
CA PHE A 443 -16.13 -1.69 7.62
C PHE A 443 -16.67 -1.54 6.19
N HIS A 444 -15.99 -0.82 5.32
CA HIS A 444 -16.33 -0.77 3.90
C HIS A 444 -15.98 -2.08 3.20
N ASN A 445 -16.85 -2.50 2.29
CA ASN A 445 -16.64 -3.70 1.49
C ASN A 445 -17.01 -3.42 0.03
N PHE A 446 -16.00 -3.25 -0.81
CA PHE A 446 -16.15 -2.99 -2.24
C PHE A 446 -15.60 -4.14 -3.07
N ASP A 447 -16.29 -4.50 -4.13
CA ASP A 447 -15.81 -5.43 -5.14
C ASP A 447 -16.05 -4.85 -6.54
N GLY A 448 -15.06 -4.90 -7.41
CA GLY A 448 -15.11 -4.40 -8.78
C GLY A 448 -15.32 -2.89 -8.91
N SER A 449 -15.00 -2.10 -7.90
CA SER A 449 -15.34 -0.68 -7.79
C SER A 449 -14.17 0.24 -8.16
N LYS A 450 -14.45 1.35 -8.88
CA LYS A 450 -13.39 2.24 -9.40
C LYS A 450 -13.68 3.72 -9.22
N HIS A 451 -12.61 4.50 -9.03
CA HIS A 451 -12.63 5.97 -8.98
C HIS A 451 -13.60 6.54 -7.93
N ASN A 452 -13.72 5.89 -6.77
CA ASN A 452 -14.65 6.31 -5.73
C ASN A 452 -13.95 7.08 -4.61
N VAL A 453 -14.66 8.04 -4.03
CA VAL A 453 -14.25 8.76 -2.83
C VAL A 453 -15.24 8.48 -1.70
N VAL A 454 -14.75 7.87 -0.63
CA VAL A 454 -15.55 7.43 0.51
C VAL A 454 -14.96 7.99 1.79
N LEU A 455 -15.73 8.81 2.51
CA LEU A 455 -15.36 9.37 3.81
C LEU A 455 -16.48 9.11 4.82
N GLY A 456 -16.23 8.23 5.76
CA GLY A 456 -17.15 7.81 6.82
C GLY A 456 -17.10 6.30 7.00
N SER A 457 -17.71 5.78 8.06
CA SER A 457 -17.69 4.36 8.35
C SER A 457 -19.04 3.73 8.05
N MET A 458 -19.06 2.44 7.73
CA MET A 458 -20.30 1.66 7.62
C MET A 458 -20.88 1.34 8.99
N ALA A 459 -22.18 1.16 9.06
CA ALA A 459 -22.85 0.70 10.27
C ALA A 459 -22.39 -0.71 10.63
N SER A 460 -22.08 -0.94 11.91
CA SER A 460 -21.55 -2.20 12.42
C SER A 460 -22.27 -2.60 13.71
N LYS A 461 -22.27 -3.90 13.97
CA LYS A 461 -22.79 -4.50 15.21
C LYS A 461 -21.72 -5.38 15.85
N GLU A 462 -21.84 -5.64 17.14
CA GLU A 462 -21.02 -6.63 17.82
C GLU A 462 -21.58 -8.03 17.56
N GLU A 463 -20.73 -8.93 17.12
CA GLU A 463 -21.03 -10.35 16.98
C GLU A 463 -19.98 -11.20 17.68
N VAL A 464 -20.39 -12.37 18.15
CA VAL A 464 -19.46 -13.39 18.63
C VAL A 464 -19.00 -14.22 17.44
N VAL A 465 -17.73 -14.05 17.07
CA VAL A 465 -17.12 -14.74 15.95
C VAL A 465 -16.23 -15.86 16.48
N THR A 466 -16.34 -17.05 15.88
CA THR A 466 -15.45 -18.15 16.17
C THR A 466 -14.21 -18.05 15.29
N LYS A 467 -13.05 -18.03 15.91
CA LYS A 467 -11.75 -18.03 15.23
C LYS A 467 -10.99 -19.31 15.50
N THR A 468 -10.17 -19.70 14.53
CA THR A 468 -9.20 -20.77 14.69
C THR A 468 -7.83 -20.16 14.93
N GLY A 469 -7.09 -20.69 15.85
CA GLY A 469 -5.72 -20.33 16.14
C GLY A 469 -4.95 -21.58 16.54
N SER A 470 -3.65 -21.46 16.68
CA SER A 470 -2.80 -22.56 17.13
C SER A 470 -2.35 -22.30 18.56
N ALA A 471 -2.43 -23.27 19.41
CA ALA A 471 -1.89 -23.23 20.76
C ALA A 471 -0.95 -24.41 21.00
N TRP A 472 0.10 -24.15 21.78
CA TRP A 472 0.98 -25.21 22.24
C TRP A 472 0.21 -26.18 23.15
N ASP A 473 0.30 -27.47 22.84
CA ASP A 473 -0.50 -28.50 23.54
C ASP A 473 0.06 -28.95 24.89
N GLY A 474 1.18 -28.35 25.32
CA GLY A 474 1.77 -28.63 26.63
C GLY A 474 2.60 -29.92 26.68
N THR A 475 2.90 -30.57 25.56
CA THR A 475 3.79 -31.73 25.55
C THR A 475 5.24 -31.27 25.73
N GLU A 476 5.85 -31.59 26.86
CA GLU A 476 7.23 -31.20 27.22
C GLU A 476 8.31 -31.71 26.25
N ASN A 477 8.00 -32.67 25.42
CA ASN A 477 8.97 -33.37 24.58
C ASN A 477 9.09 -32.86 23.14
N ASP A 478 8.16 -32.05 22.65
CA ASP A 478 8.26 -31.37 21.35
C ASP A 478 7.76 -29.94 21.43
N PRO A 479 8.66 -28.95 21.54
CA PRO A 479 8.27 -27.54 21.60
C PRO A 479 7.65 -27.01 20.29
N ARG A 480 7.57 -27.82 19.25
CA ARG A 480 6.99 -27.47 17.94
C ARG A 480 5.58 -28.02 17.76
N HIS A 481 5.05 -28.75 18.74
CA HIS A 481 3.71 -29.31 18.64
C HIS A 481 2.65 -28.29 19.02
N PHE A 482 1.98 -27.77 18.02
CA PHE A 482 0.85 -26.86 18.15
C PHE A 482 -0.41 -27.56 17.67
N THR A 483 -1.48 -27.42 18.42
CA THR A 483 -2.80 -27.91 18.04
C THR A 483 -3.69 -26.75 17.64
N ASP A 484 -4.55 -26.97 16.66
CA ASP A 484 -5.57 -26.00 16.28
C ASP A 484 -6.61 -25.89 17.41
N ILE A 485 -6.79 -24.68 17.88
CA ILE A 485 -7.81 -24.33 18.85
C ILE A 485 -8.85 -23.43 18.21
N THR A 486 -10.11 -23.63 18.60
CA THR A 486 -11.17 -22.68 18.28
C THR A 486 -11.49 -21.86 19.51
N TYR A 487 -11.57 -20.54 19.33
CA TYR A 487 -11.95 -19.63 20.40
C TYR A 487 -12.95 -18.59 19.87
N THR A 488 -13.75 -18.04 20.77
CA THR A 488 -14.74 -17.04 20.40
C THR A 488 -14.29 -15.66 20.86
N VAL A 489 -14.43 -14.68 19.98
CA VAL A 489 -14.16 -13.27 20.26
C VAL A 489 -15.38 -12.42 19.92
N LYS A 490 -15.59 -11.34 20.64
CA LYS A 490 -16.55 -10.31 20.23
C LYS A 490 -15.86 -9.40 19.24
N GLU A 491 -16.40 -9.32 18.05
CA GLU A 491 -15.91 -8.43 16.99
C GLU A 491 -17.04 -7.54 16.47
N ARG A 492 -16.63 -6.37 15.97
CA ARG A 492 -17.55 -5.54 15.20
C ARG A 492 -17.55 -5.99 13.76
N VAL A 493 -18.73 -6.28 13.24
CA VAL A 493 -18.94 -6.67 11.84
C VAL A 493 -19.87 -5.68 11.16
N PRO A 494 -19.70 -5.41 9.86
CA PRO A 494 -20.60 -4.52 9.14
C PRO A 494 -22.03 -5.10 9.10
N ILE A 495 -23.04 -4.23 9.25
CA ILE A 495 -24.45 -4.63 9.15
C ILE A 495 -24.83 -4.89 7.68
N ARG A 496 -24.27 -4.09 6.76
CA ARG A 496 -24.46 -4.25 5.32
C ARG A 496 -23.14 -4.12 4.57
N ARG A 497 -23.11 -4.51 3.30
CA ARG A 497 -21.99 -4.30 2.41
C ARG A 497 -22.28 -3.11 1.50
N ASN A 498 -21.24 -2.45 1.02
CA ASN A 498 -21.37 -1.49 -0.06
C ASN A 498 -21.82 -2.19 -1.37
N THR A 499 -22.43 -1.42 -2.23
CA THR A 499 -22.80 -1.92 -3.56
C THR A 499 -21.55 -2.21 -4.39
N ALA A 500 -21.49 -3.40 -5.00
CA ALA A 500 -20.39 -3.82 -5.86
C ALA A 500 -20.43 -3.15 -7.24
N ASN A 501 -19.31 -3.14 -7.95
CA ASN A 501 -19.13 -2.60 -9.31
C ASN A 501 -19.57 -1.13 -9.44
N ILE A 502 -19.33 -0.32 -8.41
CA ILE A 502 -19.65 1.11 -8.43
C ILE A 502 -18.42 1.91 -8.89
N GLU A 503 -18.70 2.84 -9.81
CA GLU A 503 -17.68 3.71 -10.40
C GLU A 503 -18.05 5.19 -10.24
N ASN A 504 -17.02 6.02 -10.04
CA ASN A 504 -17.13 7.48 -9.98
C ASN A 504 -18.10 7.98 -8.89
N ALA A 505 -18.21 7.25 -7.78
CA ALA A 505 -19.10 7.59 -6.68
C ALA A 505 -18.43 8.46 -5.61
N VAL A 506 -19.24 9.29 -4.97
CA VAL A 506 -18.84 10.05 -3.77
C VAL A 506 -19.76 9.70 -2.62
N MET A 507 -19.19 9.22 -1.52
CA MET A 507 -19.88 8.82 -0.30
C MET A 507 -19.32 9.60 0.89
N LEU A 508 -20.06 10.54 1.44
CA LEU A 508 -19.63 11.39 2.55
C LEU A 508 -20.59 11.28 3.73
N GLY A 509 -20.21 10.51 4.76
CA GLY A 509 -20.98 10.33 5.98
C GLY A 509 -21.01 8.89 6.48
N TYR A 510 -21.57 8.71 7.68
CA TYR A 510 -21.72 7.40 8.28
C TYR A 510 -22.79 6.57 7.56
N ASN A 511 -22.49 5.31 7.27
CA ASN A 511 -23.40 4.34 6.63
C ASN A 511 -24.00 4.81 5.29
N THR A 512 -23.23 5.57 4.53
CA THR A 512 -23.64 6.03 3.18
C THR A 512 -23.43 4.93 2.15
N ASP A 513 -24.25 4.94 1.09
CA ASP A 513 -24.04 4.05 -0.05
C ASP A 513 -24.44 4.73 -1.38
N VAL A 514 -23.85 4.26 -2.46
CA VAL A 514 -24.19 4.65 -3.83
C VAL A 514 -24.45 3.39 -4.63
N ILE A 515 -25.63 3.29 -5.20
CA ILE A 515 -26.06 2.11 -5.98
C ILE A 515 -26.13 2.37 -7.49
N ARG A 516 -25.70 3.55 -7.92
CA ARG A 516 -25.63 3.94 -9.34
C ARG A 516 -24.32 4.65 -9.64
N ASN A 517 -23.65 4.28 -10.71
CA ASN A 517 -22.38 4.87 -11.12
C ASN A 517 -22.48 6.39 -11.26
N GLY A 518 -21.50 7.11 -10.73
CA GLY A 518 -21.49 8.56 -10.72
C GLY A 518 -22.42 9.21 -9.70
N GLY A 519 -23.03 8.45 -8.80
CA GLY A 519 -23.89 8.96 -7.75
C GLY A 519 -23.11 9.62 -6.60
N VAL A 520 -23.78 10.52 -5.89
CA VAL A 520 -23.22 11.23 -4.74
C VAL A 520 -24.14 11.09 -3.55
N ALA A 521 -23.68 10.48 -2.45
CA ALA A 521 -24.42 10.36 -1.20
C ALA A 521 -23.80 11.28 -0.14
N LEU A 522 -24.55 12.25 0.35
CA LEU A 522 -24.11 13.25 1.31
C LEU A 522 -24.89 13.16 2.63
N GLY A 523 -24.16 12.97 3.72
CA GLY A 523 -24.72 12.87 5.07
C GLY A 523 -24.98 11.43 5.50
N SER A 524 -25.01 11.20 6.81
CA SER A 524 -25.19 9.86 7.39
C SER A 524 -26.43 9.18 6.87
N GLU A 525 -26.37 7.87 6.62
CA GLU A 525 -27.47 7.04 6.11
C GLU A 525 -27.99 7.45 4.72
N SER A 526 -27.32 8.32 3.98
CA SER A 526 -27.77 8.73 2.65
C SER A 526 -27.43 7.65 1.62
N VAL A 527 -28.38 7.41 0.68
CA VAL A 527 -28.23 6.46 -0.41
C VAL A 527 -28.53 7.13 -1.75
N ALA A 528 -27.58 7.11 -2.68
CA ALA A 528 -27.79 7.61 -4.04
C ALA A 528 -28.27 6.47 -4.95
N SER A 529 -29.58 6.43 -5.22
CA SER A 529 -30.26 5.34 -5.90
C SER A 529 -30.78 5.68 -7.31
N ILE A 530 -30.78 6.95 -7.68
CA ILE A 530 -31.34 7.42 -8.96
C ILE A 530 -30.23 7.52 -10.01
N ASP A 531 -30.44 6.86 -11.13
CA ASP A 531 -29.51 6.84 -12.27
C ASP A 531 -29.63 8.12 -13.12
N LYS A 532 -28.62 8.34 -13.96
CA LYS A 532 -28.69 9.34 -15.03
C LYS A 532 -29.83 9.02 -16.03
N GLY A 533 -30.31 10.05 -16.69
CA GLY A 533 -31.28 9.88 -17.76
C GLY A 533 -32.73 9.72 -17.28
N ILE A 534 -32.99 9.85 -15.98
CA ILE A 534 -34.38 9.89 -15.46
C ILE A 534 -34.93 11.28 -15.73
N ALA A 535 -36.11 11.32 -16.38
CA ALA A 535 -36.80 12.56 -16.67
C ALA A 535 -37.39 13.18 -15.41
N GLY A 536 -37.16 14.48 -15.24
CA GLY A 536 -37.74 15.28 -14.16
C GLY A 536 -39.25 15.43 -14.29
N TYR A 537 -39.94 15.72 -13.20
CA TYR A 537 -41.35 16.04 -13.17
C TYR A 537 -41.60 17.42 -13.80
N ASP A 538 -42.52 17.48 -14.82
CA ASP A 538 -42.95 18.70 -15.46
C ASP A 538 -44.30 19.16 -14.89
N PRO A 539 -44.30 20.27 -14.12
CA PRO A 539 -45.56 20.79 -13.53
C PRO A 539 -46.60 21.22 -14.56
N ALA A 540 -46.18 21.55 -15.78
CA ALA A 540 -47.10 21.99 -16.84
C ALA A 540 -47.94 20.85 -17.37
N THR A 541 -47.39 19.63 -17.39
CA THR A 541 -48.07 18.43 -17.90
C THR A 541 -48.56 17.52 -16.79
N GLY A 542 -48.10 17.70 -15.56
CA GLY A 542 -48.39 16.85 -14.41
C GLY A 542 -47.75 15.46 -14.51
N SER A 543 -46.71 15.29 -15.33
CA SER A 543 -46.05 14.03 -15.65
C SER A 543 -44.53 14.21 -15.81
N ALA A 544 -43.80 13.12 -16.07
CA ALA A 544 -42.40 13.21 -16.44
C ALA A 544 -42.22 13.99 -17.74
N SER A 545 -41.22 14.86 -17.81
CA SER A 545 -40.91 15.65 -18.99
C SER A 545 -40.52 14.77 -20.19
N ILE A 546 -40.99 15.10 -21.36
CA ILE A 546 -40.63 14.46 -22.64
C ILE A 546 -39.37 15.08 -23.26
N SER A 547 -38.87 16.17 -22.68
CA SER A 547 -37.67 16.87 -23.15
C SER A 547 -36.42 16.07 -22.85
N ASN A 548 -35.48 16.05 -23.82
CA ASN A 548 -34.17 15.45 -23.65
C ASN A 548 -33.09 16.48 -23.25
N SER A 549 -33.48 17.75 -22.97
CA SER A 549 -32.53 18.76 -22.56
C SER A 549 -31.98 18.45 -21.14
N PRO A 550 -30.75 18.83 -20.84
CA PRO A 550 -30.16 18.67 -19.49
C PRO A 550 -30.96 19.31 -18.36
N THR A 551 -31.78 20.31 -18.66
CA THR A 551 -32.69 20.95 -17.70
C THR A 551 -33.75 20.00 -17.16
N TRP A 552 -34.21 19.07 -17.98
CA TRP A 552 -35.32 18.15 -17.64
C TRP A 552 -34.88 16.71 -17.45
N LYS A 553 -33.68 16.35 -17.92
CA LYS A 553 -33.18 14.98 -17.88
C LYS A 553 -31.72 14.99 -17.42
N SER A 554 -31.44 14.40 -16.27
CA SER A 554 -30.09 14.39 -15.69
C SER A 554 -29.10 13.66 -16.59
N THR A 555 -27.90 14.20 -16.73
CA THR A 555 -26.79 13.60 -17.49
C THR A 555 -25.88 12.73 -16.63
N ALA A 556 -25.96 12.86 -15.29
CA ALA A 556 -25.25 12.07 -14.29
C ALA A 556 -26.25 11.50 -13.27
N ALA A 557 -25.82 10.53 -12.48
CA ALA A 557 -26.62 10.01 -11.38
C ALA A 557 -26.82 11.06 -10.27
N ALA A 558 -27.80 10.84 -9.42
CA ALA A 558 -28.28 11.84 -8.48
C ALA A 558 -27.28 12.12 -7.33
N VAL A 559 -27.35 13.35 -6.83
CA VAL A 559 -26.87 13.72 -5.50
C VAL A 559 -27.99 13.47 -4.49
N SER A 560 -27.78 12.55 -3.56
CA SER A 560 -28.74 12.24 -2.51
C SER A 560 -28.27 12.75 -1.15
N VAL A 561 -29.17 13.42 -0.43
CA VAL A 561 -28.96 13.86 0.94
C VAL A 561 -29.83 13.04 1.93
N GLY A 562 -30.35 11.91 1.49
CA GLY A 562 -31.21 11.04 2.27
C GLY A 562 -31.29 9.63 1.71
N ASP A 563 -32.30 8.88 2.16
CA ASP A 563 -32.58 7.54 1.69
C ASP A 563 -34.08 7.39 1.41
N SER A 564 -34.43 6.87 0.25
CA SER A 564 -35.80 6.61 -0.18
C SER A 564 -36.10 5.12 -0.38
N ILE A 565 -35.10 4.25 -0.21
CA ILE A 565 -35.22 2.80 -0.44
C ILE A 565 -35.15 1.97 0.85
N GLY A 566 -34.69 2.56 1.96
CA GLY A 566 -34.69 1.92 3.27
C GLY A 566 -36.10 1.76 3.87
N GLU A 567 -36.21 1.05 4.99
CA GLU A 567 -37.47 0.86 5.71
C GLU A 567 -38.08 2.18 6.19
N THR A 568 -37.25 3.17 6.46
CA THR A 568 -37.63 4.53 6.85
C THR A 568 -37.07 5.53 5.85
N VAL A 569 -37.96 6.34 5.27
CA VAL A 569 -37.52 7.40 4.37
C VAL A 569 -36.77 8.49 5.16
N LEU A 570 -35.55 8.78 4.76
CA LEU A 570 -34.73 9.81 5.33
C LEU A 570 -34.65 11.01 4.38
N THR A 571 -35.01 12.19 4.87
CA THR A 571 -34.94 13.45 4.12
C THR A 571 -34.17 14.50 4.88
N ARG A 572 -33.59 15.46 4.16
CA ARG A 572 -32.87 16.62 4.71
C ARG A 572 -33.26 17.91 3.98
N GLN A 573 -33.29 19.02 4.72
CA GLN A 573 -33.36 20.34 4.12
C GLN A 573 -31.96 20.75 3.63
N ILE A 574 -31.91 21.40 2.47
CA ILE A 574 -30.71 22.10 2.01
C ILE A 574 -30.91 23.58 2.37
N THR A 575 -30.14 24.08 3.31
CA THR A 575 -30.23 25.47 3.82
C THR A 575 -29.15 26.36 3.22
N ASN A 576 -29.39 27.70 3.28
CA ASN A 576 -28.44 28.72 2.78
C ASN A 576 -28.15 28.62 1.27
N VAL A 577 -29.15 28.17 0.52
CA VAL A 577 -29.08 28.16 -0.95
C VAL A 577 -29.35 29.57 -1.47
N ALA A 578 -28.43 30.15 -2.22
CA ALA A 578 -28.61 31.42 -2.92
C ALA A 578 -29.65 31.28 -4.05
N ALA A 579 -30.15 32.36 -4.54
CA ALA A 579 -31.02 32.34 -5.71
C ALA A 579 -30.26 31.87 -6.94
N GLY A 580 -30.81 30.86 -7.63
CA GLY A 580 -30.27 30.35 -8.89
C GLY A 580 -30.33 31.40 -10.00
N THR A 581 -29.39 31.32 -10.94
CA THR A 581 -29.30 32.20 -12.11
C THR A 581 -29.61 31.51 -13.41
N GLU A 582 -29.30 30.19 -13.47
CA GLU A 582 -29.48 29.36 -14.65
C GLU A 582 -30.65 28.36 -14.46
N ASP A 583 -31.15 27.84 -15.55
CA ASP A 583 -32.28 26.90 -15.56
C ASP A 583 -31.97 25.55 -14.84
N THR A 584 -30.70 25.27 -14.62
CA THR A 584 -30.22 24.04 -13.91
C THR A 584 -29.88 24.28 -12.45
N ASP A 585 -29.98 25.52 -11.96
CA ASP A 585 -29.68 25.84 -10.58
C ASP A 585 -30.80 25.49 -9.61
N ALA A 586 -30.46 25.29 -8.35
CA ALA A 586 -31.44 25.07 -7.30
C ALA A 586 -32.26 26.34 -7.02
N VAL A 587 -33.56 26.21 -6.92
CA VAL A 587 -34.48 27.29 -6.56
C VAL A 587 -34.62 27.37 -5.04
N ASN A 588 -34.44 28.56 -4.47
CA ASN A 588 -34.72 28.79 -3.04
C ASN A 588 -36.17 29.21 -2.77
N VAL A 589 -36.58 29.11 -1.50
CA VAL A 589 -37.96 29.44 -1.07
C VAL A 589 -38.34 30.91 -1.37
N ALA A 590 -37.36 31.86 -1.38
CA ALA A 590 -37.64 33.24 -1.69
C ALA A 590 -38.04 33.44 -3.16
N GLN A 591 -37.34 32.77 -4.09
CA GLN A 591 -37.70 32.76 -5.52
C GLN A 591 -39.08 32.15 -5.75
N LEU A 592 -39.38 31.02 -5.10
CA LEU A 592 -40.70 30.37 -5.20
C LEU A 592 -41.80 31.29 -4.66
N LYS A 593 -41.64 31.90 -3.47
CA LYS A 593 -42.60 32.82 -2.92
C LYS A 593 -42.84 34.05 -3.84
N ARG A 594 -41.77 34.59 -4.44
CA ARG A 594 -41.89 35.76 -5.35
C ARG A 594 -42.62 35.37 -6.63
N SER A 595 -42.37 34.18 -7.18
CA SER A 595 -43.09 33.64 -8.35
C SER A 595 -44.58 33.47 -8.03
N THR A 596 -44.94 32.93 -6.86
CA THR A 596 -46.30 32.75 -6.39
C THR A 596 -47.03 34.10 -6.20
N LEU A 597 -46.39 35.08 -5.58
CA LEU A 597 -46.97 36.43 -5.43
C LEU A 597 -47.28 37.09 -6.79
N ASN A 598 -46.41 36.95 -7.75
CA ASN A 598 -46.66 37.48 -9.12
C ASN A 598 -47.84 36.80 -9.78
N ILE A 599 -48.09 35.52 -9.54
CA ILE A 599 -49.23 34.78 -10.05
C ILE A 599 -50.51 35.26 -9.36
N ASP A 600 -50.49 35.47 -8.04
CA ASP A 600 -51.64 35.94 -7.28
C ASP A 600 -52.04 37.36 -7.69
N GLU A 601 -51.06 38.28 -7.88
CA GLU A 601 -51.30 39.61 -8.37
C GLU A 601 -51.91 39.66 -9.79
N ARG A 602 -51.44 38.82 -10.70
CA ARG A 602 -51.96 38.68 -12.04
C ARG A 602 -53.41 38.09 -12.02
N LEU A 603 -53.64 37.13 -11.15
CA LEU A 603 -54.96 36.51 -10.93
C LEU A 603 -55.93 37.54 -10.38
N ALA A 604 -55.52 38.34 -9.35
CA ALA A 604 -56.33 39.40 -8.80
C ALA A 604 -56.65 40.49 -9.84
N ALA A 605 -55.70 40.82 -10.73
CA ALA A 605 -55.92 41.74 -11.83
C ALA A 605 -56.93 41.21 -12.86
N ILE A 606 -56.82 39.91 -13.19
CA ILE A 606 -57.78 39.21 -14.11
C ILE A 606 -59.18 39.16 -13.47
N ASP A 607 -59.30 38.76 -12.21
CA ASP A 607 -60.57 38.75 -11.48
C ASP A 607 -61.25 40.10 -11.46
N ASN A 608 -60.46 41.16 -11.14
CA ASN A 608 -60.98 42.51 -11.17
C ASN A 608 -61.40 42.97 -12.57
N ARG A 609 -60.72 42.56 -13.62
CA ARG A 609 -61.09 42.83 -15.02
C ARG A 609 -62.40 42.13 -15.37
N ILE A 610 -62.54 40.87 -15.01
CA ILE A 610 -63.75 40.08 -15.19
C ILE A 610 -64.94 40.69 -14.48
N LYS A 611 -64.74 41.13 -13.21
CA LYS A 611 -65.79 41.82 -12.44
C LYS A 611 -66.25 43.10 -13.14
N ARG A 612 -65.36 43.86 -13.71
CA ARG A 612 -65.66 45.12 -14.45
C ARG A 612 -66.43 44.83 -15.75
N ILE A 613 -65.97 43.80 -16.52
CA ILE A 613 -66.66 43.37 -17.73
C ILE A 613 -68.12 42.93 -17.42
N GLY A 614 -68.28 42.10 -16.36
CA GLY A 614 -69.56 41.67 -15.92
C GLY A 614 -70.50 42.78 -15.46
N ALA A 615 -69.97 43.79 -14.75
CA ALA A 615 -70.76 44.96 -14.38
C ALA A 615 -71.13 45.82 -15.59
N GLY A 616 -70.20 46.02 -16.56
CA GLY A 616 -70.47 46.71 -17.82
C GLY A 616 -71.56 46.02 -18.69
N ALA A 617 -71.45 44.71 -18.77
CA ALA A 617 -72.49 43.90 -19.50
C ALA A 617 -73.87 43.97 -18.84
N ALA A 618 -73.91 43.90 -17.52
CA ALA A 618 -75.14 44.04 -16.76
C ALA A 618 -75.73 45.45 -16.89
N ALA A 619 -74.92 46.49 -16.92
CA ALA A 619 -75.34 47.87 -17.14
C ALA A 619 -75.93 48.04 -18.59
N LEU A 620 -75.27 47.43 -19.61
CA LEU A 620 -75.76 47.46 -20.97
C LEU A 620 -77.05 46.68 -21.10
N ALA A 621 -77.21 45.55 -20.40
CA ALA A 621 -78.43 44.74 -20.43
C ALA A 621 -79.62 45.45 -19.78
N ALA A 622 -79.31 46.43 -18.88
CA ALA A 622 -80.35 47.24 -18.22
C ALA A 622 -80.90 48.39 -19.07
N LEU A 623 -80.31 48.56 -20.26
CA LEU A 623 -80.81 49.57 -21.25
C LEU A 623 -82.07 49.08 -21.94
N HIS A 624 -83.18 49.77 -21.66
CA HIS A 624 -84.45 49.46 -22.27
C HIS A 624 -84.98 50.64 -23.03
N PRO A 625 -85.39 50.52 -24.28
CA PRO A 625 -86.09 51.57 -25.02
C PRO A 625 -87.54 51.73 -24.49
N GLN A 626 -87.98 52.93 -24.49
CA GLN A 626 -89.40 53.19 -24.30
C GLN A 626 -90.23 52.62 -25.48
N ASP A 627 -91.52 52.41 -25.29
CA ASP A 627 -92.41 51.97 -26.33
C ASP A 627 -92.39 52.93 -27.52
N PHE A 628 -92.65 52.41 -28.71
CA PHE A 628 -92.65 53.19 -29.95
C PHE A 628 -93.71 54.30 -29.89
N ASP A 629 -93.28 55.53 -30.06
CA ASP A 629 -94.17 56.67 -30.30
C ASP A 629 -93.91 57.19 -31.72
N PRO A 630 -94.90 57.28 -32.61
CA PRO A 630 -94.69 57.77 -33.96
C PRO A 630 -94.11 59.21 -34.04
N ASN A 631 -94.21 60.02 -32.95
CA ASN A 631 -93.73 61.36 -32.90
C ASN A 631 -92.30 61.46 -32.27
N ASP A 632 -91.81 60.33 -31.65
CA ASP A 632 -90.54 60.36 -30.91
C ASP A 632 -89.77 59.06 -31.30
N HIS A 633 -88.88 59.23 -32.27
CA HIS A 633 -88.09 58.13 -32.80
C HIS A 633 -86.81 57.80 -31.95
N TRP A 634 -86.44 58.68 -31.04
CA TRP A 634 -85.22 58.53 -30.22
C TRP A 634 -85.58 58.26 -28.80
N THR A 635 -84.91 57.22 -28.21
CA THR A 635 -84.96 56.97 -26.76
C THR A 635 -83.56 56.90 -26.27
N VAL A 636 -83.27 57.61 -25.15
CA VAL A 636 -82.03 57.48 -24.47
C VAL A 636 -82.33 56.76 -23.15
N ALA A 637 -81.58 55.74 -22.85
CA ALA A 637 -81.69 55.00 -21.58
C ALA A 637 -80.35 55.01 -20.85
N ALA A 638 -80.40 55.03 -19.51
CA ALA A 638 -79.29 54.78 -18.67
C ALA A 638 -79.53 53.53 -17.86
N GLY A 639 -78.53 52.71 -17.79
CA GLY A 639 -78.55 51.46 -17.04
C GLY A 639 -77.47 51.44 -15.99
N TYR A 640 -77.71 50.81 -14.87
CA TYR A 640 -76.72 50.54 -13.82
C TYR A 640 -76.56 49.06 -13.64
N GLY A 641 -75.32 48.61 -13.66
CA GLY A 641 -75.01 47.19 -13.48
C GLY A 641 -74.03 47.02 -12.29
N LYS A 642 -74.24 46.03 -11.50
CA LYS A 642 -73.35 45.59 -10.41
C LYS A 642 -73.06 44.13 -10.54
N TYR A 643 -71.76 43.74 -10.53
CA TYR A 643 -71.33 42.38 -10.55
C TYR A 643 -70.16 42.14 -9.63
N ARG A 644 -70.31 41.25 -8.63
CA ARG A 644 -69.27 40.85 -7.67
C ARG A 644 -68.50 42.08 -7.08
N GLY A 645 -69.22 43.11 -6.73
CA GLY A 645 -68.66 44.33 -6.11
C GLY A 645 -68.18 45.42 -7.09
N ALA A 646 -68.05 45.12 -8.37
CA ALA A 646 -67.81 46.15 -9.41
C ALA A 646 -69.14 46.77 -9.85
N ASN A 647 -69.03 48.05 -10.21
CA ASN A 647 -70.19 48.85 -10.67
C ASN A 647 -69.84 49.44 -12.03
N ALA A 648 -70.87 49.56 -12.86
CA ALA A 648 -70.76 50.28 -14.14
C ALA A 648 -72.08 50.99 -14.45
N MET A 649 -72.01 52.07 -15.20
CA MET A 649 -73.17 52.73 -15.79
C MET A 649 -73.11 52.53 -17.28
N ALA A 650 -74.29 52.38 -17.91
CA ALA A 650 -74.37 52.35 -19.36
C ALA A 650 -75.31 53.44 -19.82
N LEU A 651 -74.92 53.99 -20.94
CA LEU A 651 -75.77 54.91 -21.69
C LEU A 651 -76.04 54.29 -23.04
N GLY A 652 -77.29 54.30 -23.41
CA GLY A 652 -77.76 53.79 -24.73
C GLY A 652 -78.68 54.75 -25.40
N ALA A 653 -78.58 54.77 -26.70
CA ALA A 653 -79.53 55.46 -27.58
C ALA A 653 -80.23 54.40 -28.49
N PHE A 654 -81.47 54.56 -28.59
CA PHE A 654 -82.35 53.69 -29.39
C PHE A 654 -83.02 54.55 -30.44
N TYR A 655 -82.99 54.12 -31.69
CA TYR A 655 -83.68 54.78 -32.80
C TYR A 655 -84.69 53.82 -33.44
N ARG A 656 -85.96 54.24 -33.44
CA ARG A 656 -87.08 53.49 -34.07
C ARG A 656 -87.66 54.28 -35.21
N PRO A 657 -87.23 54.01 -36.47
CA PRO A 657 -87.81 54.69 -37.61
C PRO A 657 -89.29 54.27 -37.85
N ASN A 658 -89.69 53.13 -37.34
CA ASN A 658 -91.01 52.56 -37.38
C ASN A 658 -91.19 51.52 -36.27
N ASN A 659 -92.40 51.02 -36.04
CA ASN A 659 -92.74 50.02 -35.04
C ASN A 659 -92.10 48.63 -35.24
N LYS A 660 -91.49 48.40 -36.44
CA LYS A 660 -90.83 47.12 -36.78
C LYS A 660 -89.32 47.10 -36.73
N THR A 661 -88.74 48.25 -36.67
CA THR A 661 -87.31 48.37 -36.73
C THR A 661 -86.78 49.16 -35.50
N LEU A 662 -85.81 48.65 -34.83
CA LEU A 662 -85.14 49.27 -33.76
C LEU A 662 -83.63 49.20 -33.98
N PHE A 663 -82.97 50.32 -34.02
CA PHE A 663 -81.49 50.42 -33.93
C PHE A 663 -81.17 50.77 -32.51
N SER A 664 -80.13 50.13 -31.92
CA SER A 664 -79.63 50.42 -30.60
C SER A 664 -78.13 50.57 -30.65
N ILE A 665 -77.68 51.55 -29.93
CA ILE A 665 -76.28 51.74 -29.66
C ILE A 665 -76.11 52.00 -28.14
N GLY A 666 -75.17 51.30 -27.52
CA GLY A 666 -74.92 51.48 -26.10
C GLY A 666 -73.45 51.38 -25.78
N THR A 667 -73.07 52.12 -24.76
CA THR A 667 -71.73 52.02 -24.21
C THR A 667 -71.79 51.98 -22.67
N SER A 668 -70.98 51.08 -22.08
CA SER A 668 -70.83 51.10 -20.64
C SER A 668 -69.68 52.03 -20.28
N LEU A 669 -69.89 52.80 -19.23
CA LEU A 669 -68.91 53.72 -18.66
C LEU A 669 -68.67 53.32 -17.19
N GLY A 670 -67.44 53.34 -16.76
CA GLY A 670 -67.07 52.99 -15.41
C GLY A 670 -66.28 51.72 -15.29
N GLY A 671 -65.15 51.78 -14.63
CA GLY A 671 -64.36 50.60 -14.33
C GLY A 671 -63.18 50.32 -15.25
N GLY A 672 -62.89 51.14 -16.27
CA GLY A 672 -61.68 51.03 -17.11
C GLY A 672 -61.78 50.01 -18.24
N GLU A 673 -62.92 49.33 -18.41
CA GLU A 673 -63.26 48.46 -19.56
C GLU A 673 -64.57 49.00 -20.12
N ASN A 674 -64.52 49.72 -21.22
CA ASN A 674 -65.70 50.22 -21.87
C ASN A 674 -66.23 49.16 -22.88
N LEU A 675 -67.45 48.78 -22.65
CA LEU A 675 -68.14 47.86 -23.58
C LEU A 675 -69.03 48.70 -24.51
N PHE A 676 -69.04 48.31 -25.72
CA PHE A 676 -69.87 48.94 -26.75
C PHE A 676 -70.77 47.85 -27.42
N ASN A 677 -72.00 48.17 -27.55
CA ASN A 677 -72.90 47.31 -28.31
C ASN A 677 -73.62 48.12 -29.40
N LEU A 678 -73.86 47.45 -30.50
CA LEU A 678 -74.68 47.94 -31.61
C LEU A 678 -75.67 46.84 -31.98
N GLY A 679 -76.88 47.16 -32.03
CA GLY A 679 -77.88 46.16 -32.30
C GLY A 679 -78.96 46.68 -33.32
N VAL A 680 -79.51 45.80 -34.12
CA VAL A 680 -80.63 46.04 -34.96
C VAL A 680 -81.70 44.95 -34.63
N SER A 681 -82.90 45.36 -34.32
CA SER A 681 -83.97 44.44 -34.03
C SER A 681 -85.07 44.69 -35.09
N LEU A 682 -85.51 43.65 -35.80
CA LEU A 682 -86.53 43.67 -36.84
C LEU A 682 -87.70 42.80 -36.42
N LYS A 683 -88.89 43.33 -36.54
CA LYS A 683 -90.12 42.64 -36.26
C LYS A 683 -90.76 42.16 -37.58
N PHE A 684 -90.91 40.89 -37.76
CA PHE A 684 -91.51 40.29 -38.91
C PHE A 684 -92.94 39.88 -38.54
N GLY A 685 -93.95 40.22 -39.42
CA GLY A 685 -95.32 39.86 -39.21
C GLY A 685 -96.28 40.99 -39.55
N LYS A 686 -97.54 40.71 -39.58
CA LYS A 686 -98.57 41.72 -39.75
C LYS A 686 -98.59 42.64 -38.55
N SER A 687 -98.39 43.89 -38.74
CA SER A 687 -98.34 44.86 -37.65
C SER A 687 -99.74 45.32 -37.30
N GLU A 688 -100.08 45.07 -36.10
CA GLU A 688 -100.81 46.06 -35.34
C GLU A 688 -99.88 46.75 -34.38
N PRO A 689 -100.01 48.03 -34.27
CA PRO A 689 -99.08 48.75 -33.42
C PRO A 689 -99.31 48.39 -31.93
N TYR A 690 -98.32 47.91 -31.32
CA TYR A 690 -98.12 47.81 -29.87
C TYR A 690 -98.90 46.79 -29.04
N ALA A 691 -99.58 45.82 -29.59
CA ALA A 691 -100.36 44.90 -28.75
C ALA A 691 -99.65 43.57 -28.37
N ASP A 692 -98.54 43.24 -28.98
CA ASP A 692 -97.99 41.86 -28.89
C ASP A 692 -96.61 41.71 -28.18
N TYR A 693 -96.17 42.72 -27.45
CA TYR A 693 -95.02 42.48 -26.56
C TYR A 693 -95.56 42.32 -25.13
N SER A 694 -95.77 41.05 -24.74
CA SER A 694 -96.08 40.74 -23.36
C SER A 694 -94.82 41.07 -22.46
N LYS A 695 -95.08 41.68 -21.35
CA LYS A 695 -94.00 41.86 -20.31
C LYS A 695 -93.30 40.52 -20.02
N VAL A 696 -93.90 39.39 -20.25
CA VAL A 696 -93.45 38.04 -20.05
C VAL A 696 -92.33 37.69 -21.05
N GLU A 697 -92.40 38.14 -22.28
CA GLU A 697 -91.35 37.88 -23.29
C GLU A 697 -90.14 38.75 -23.08
N LEU A 698 -90.28 39.97 -22.57
CA LEU A 698 -89.17 40.77 -22.13
C LEU A 698 -88.44 40.18 -20.89
N ILE A 699 -89.24 39.64 -19.97
CA ILE A 699 -88.69 38.95 -18.79
C ILE A 699 -87.98 37.63 -19.21
N LYS A 700 -88.44 36.99 -20.24
CA LYS A 700 -87.81 35.76 -20.75
C LYS A 700 -86.41 36.07 -21.38
N VAL A 701 -86.29 37.16 -22.12
CA VAL A 701 -85.03 37.62 -22.70
C VAL A 701 -84.02 38.01 -21.60
N ILE A 702 -84.50 38.65 -20.52
CA ILE A 702 -83.70 39.03 -19.38
C ILE A 702 -83.27 37.75 -18.58
N ASN A 703 -84.15 36.78 -18.40
CA ASN A 703 -83.78 35.53 -17.73
C ASN A 703 -82.80 34.71 -18.60
N ASP A 704 -82.91 34.68 -19.93
CA ASP A 704 -81.93 34.01 -20.81
C ASP A 704 -80.51 34.68 -20.73
N GLN A 705 -80.49 36.00 -20.61
CA GLN A 705 -79.18 36.69 -20.38
C GLN A 705 -78.61 36.43 -18.99
N ASN A 706 -79.46 36.39 -17.99
CA ASN A 706 -79.02 36.02 -16.62
C ASN A 706 -78.53 34.54 -16.55
N THR A 707 -79.17 33.65 -17.35
CA THR A 707 -78.69 32.25 -17.46
C THR A 707 -77.33 32.18 -18.10
N LYS A 708 -77.12 32.94 -19.21
CA LYS A 708 -75.79 32.99 -19.83
C LYS A 708 -74.71 33.65 -18.94
N ALA A 709 -75.07 34.63 -18.12
CA ALA A 709 -74.17 35.20 -17.13
C ALA A 709 -73.82 34.17 -16.07
N LYS A 710 -74.78 33.34 -15.63
CA LYS A 710 -74.49 32.22 -14.66
C LYS A 710 -73.60 31.16 -15.28
N GLU A 711 -73.82 30.79 -16.57
CA GLU A 711 -72.91 29.88 -17.25
C GLU A 711 -71.49 30.47 -17.40
N GLN A 712 -71.34 31.78 -17.56
CA GLN A 712 -70.06 32.46 -17.55
C GLN A 712 -69.43 32.45 -16.17
N ASP A 713 -70.22 32.63 -15.11
CA ASP A 713 -69.79 32.55 -13.72
C ASP A 713 -69.32 31.12 -13.34
N GLU A 714 -70.03 30.09 -13.83
CA GLU A 714 -69.63 28.69 -13.63
C GLU A 714 -68.30 28.38 -14.33
N LYS A 715 -68.09 28.90 -15.57
CA LYS A 715 -66.78 28.78 -16.23
C LYS A 715 -65.66 29.51 -15.50
N ILE A 716 -65.98 30.69 -14.96
CA ILE A 716 -65.06 31.47 -14.16
C ILE A 716 -64.71 30.68 -12.86
N ASN A 717 -65.68 30.12 -12.20
CA ASN A 717 -65.48 29.32 -10.98
C ASN A 717 -64.68 28.02 -11.31
N ALA A 718 -64.95 27.38 -12.42
CA ALA A 718 -64.19 26.21 -12.89
C ALA A 718 -62.73 26.55 -13.20
N MET A 719 -62.46 27.70 -13.84
CA MET A 719 -61.11 28.20 -14.04
C MET A 719 -60.42 28.51 -12.71
N GLN A 720 -61.16 29.14 -11.75
CA GLN A 720 -60.66 29.42 -10.43
C GLN A 720 -60.31 28.15 -9.65
N GLU A 721 -61.07 27.09 -9.78
CA GLU A 721 -60.80 25.78 -9.19
C GLU A 721 -59.59 25.09 -9.82
N GLN A 722 -59.43 25.17 -11.15
CA GLN A 722 -58.23 24.68 -11.82
C GLN A 722 -56.95 25.44 -11.37
N ILE A 723 -57.04 26.74 -11.22
CA ILE A 723 -55.97 27.57 -10.74
C ILE A 723 -55.60 27.22 -9.29
N ASN A 724 -56.60 27.03 -8.42
CA ASN A 724 -56.38 26.60 -7.03
C ASN A 724 -55.78 25.17 -6.96
N LYS A 725 -56.13 24.25 -7.85
CA LYS A 725 -55.51 22.93 -7.96
C LYS A 725 -54.04 23.02 -8.45
N MET A 726 -53.74 23.87 -9.42
CA MET A 726 -52.34 24.15 -9.81
C MET A 726 -51.54 24.76 -8.68
N MET A 727 -52.15 25.67 -7.91
CA MET A 727 -51.48 26.30 -6.74
C MET A 727 -51.23 25.32 -5.61
N ALA A 728 -52.13 24.35 -5.42
CA ALA A 728 -51.91 23.26 -4.44
C ALA A 728 -50.81 22.28 -4.86
N GLN A 729 -50.64 22.07 -6.15
CA GLN A 729 -49.56 21.24 -6.70
C GLN A 729 -48.18 21.93 -6.71
N LEU A 730 -48.13 23.26 -6.72
CA LEU A 730 -46.91 24.07 -6.60
C LEU A 730 -46.42 24.26 -5.13
N LYS A 731 -47.21 23.82 -4.15
CA LYS A 731 -46.86 23.85 -2.71
C LYS A 731 -46.22 22.54 -2.20
N LEU A 732 -45.95 21.55 -3.06
CA LEU A 732 -45.21 20.34 -2.73
C LEU A 732 -43.69 20.53 -3.09
#